data_8163a370f606fe958591231b414faa27
#
_entry.id   8163a370f606fe958591231b414faa27
#
_cell.length_a   1.000
_cell.length_b   1.000
_cell.length_c   1.000
_cell.angle_alpha   90.00
_cell.angle_beta   90.00
_cell.angle_gamma   90.00
#
_symmetry.space_group_name_H-M   'P 1'
#
loop_
_entity.id
_entity.type
_entity.pdbx_description
1 polymer ?
#
loop_
_entity_poly.entity_id
_entity_poly.type
_entity_poly.pdbx_seq_one_letter_code
_entity_poly.pdbx_strand_id
1 'polypeptide(L)'
;MRNKGVTLISLVVTIVVLLILAGITIGTIFNDNGIIKKAQEAANATEEAAKNDQAAINGLLNEMDSIINGIGGGNVPVIGSINGKITWSTGSATLTLTTDVEGVTIQYRKNSESNWTNYTSAVPSLLHGDKVYARGVKGGETVINEKEFKIQDTIAPTVTIANASSTTNSISATATATDNEAGMGSNPQYTFYIKKTAEADSTYTQIGSSASTSVTKGELEQNTSYTIKVEVSDVAGNKGQATKEIATGKIADAGEGLTNGAIIASSPVWSGGRASITLSTSSGLTIQYQKGGINGSWTTGTSVTGLKHRDTVFARLTDGKNYGGEASITILDTVAPQDAGISLSGTSTTTAGSVTAKVTLKDNESGVNVTASKWVYNTNSGNIGTNESSYNNNFSSNGQTITLKATTPGTYYLHVLTVDNAGNKKETISSAVTVEKALVADGSYNEDKGVNTPNLGSGMTAIKWNGSSWVETTGSDKDWYDYTAKKWANAKTSDGSMWVWIPRYAYNITSGYHSNTVGNIEIEFMKGLTDETSTGRTSFQNASGQGNWNIHPAFNYGQTVSGLWVAKFEASNSGGKIKVEPGVSSWRYNHIGSMYTNCINYNSVLNSHMMKNDEWGAVAYLSKSKYGKNAEVTINGNSSYYTGGGSGNAYITNVGQSTTGTVYGVYDMNGGTKEYVAAYVNNGDKALNQYGQSLVNGDNKTKNVYEIGTPDGEYENYIANSRKYGDAVYETSANVNDNNSSWYGDYSSFPCRSWTFFYRGGNYNHNTSAGMFYFSEISYGVDTDNVSFRPVLIAL
;
A
#
# COMPACT_ATOMS: atom_id res chain seq x y z
N MET A 1 9.50 42.92 -4.57
CA MET A 1 8.32 42.57 -5.39
C MET A 1 8.60 41.23 -6.09
N ARG A 2 7.94 40.18 -5.68
CA ARG A 2 8.10 38.85 -6.34
C ARG A 2 7.22 38.79 -7.56
N ASN A 3 7.79 38.81 -8.77
CA ASN A 3 7.08 38.47 -10.01
C ASN A 3 6.73 36.96 -9.93
N LYS A 4 5.45 36.66 -9.81
CA LYS A 4 4.93 35.29 -10.04
C LYS A 4 4.87 35.13 -11.57
N GLY A 5 5.78 34.37 -12.14
CA GLY A 5 5.70 33.92 -13.52
C GLY A 5 4.43 33.08 -13.74
N VAL A 6 3.61 33.48 -14.67
CA VAL A 6 2.47 32.68 -15.15
C VAL A 6 3.04 31.43 -15.82
N THR A 7 2.66 30.25 -15.35
CA THR A 7 3.14 29.00 -15.94
C THR A 7 2.65 28.90 -17.40
N LEU A 8 3.48 28.35 -18.28
CA LEU A 8 3.19 28.16 -19.72
C LEU A 8 1.83 27.45 -19.95
N ILE A 9 1.46 26.55 -19.07
CA ILE A 9 0.17 25.87 -19.09
C ILE A 9 -1.02 26.85 -18.91
N SER A 10 -0.91 27.80 -18.00
CA SER A 10 -1.95 28.80 -17.79
C SER A 10 -2.10 29.72 -19.00
N LEU A 11 -1.00 30.05 -19.66
CA LEU A 11 -1.01 30.85 -20.87
C LEU A 11 -1.65 30.11 -22.07
N VAL A 12 -1.31 28.83 -22.24
CA VAL A 12 -1.87 27.98 -23.31
C VAL A 12 -3.37 27.78 -23.13
N VAL A 13 -3.82 27.49 -21.91
CA VAL A 13 -5.26 27.35 -21.62
C VAL A 13 -6.01 28.66 -21.87
N THR A 14 -5.44 29.79 -21.50
CA THR A 14 -6.08 31.09 -21.71
C THR A 14 -6.18 31.43 -23.24
N ILE A 15 -5.15 31.11 -24.01
CA ILE A 15 -5.15 31.32 -25.48
C ILE A 15 -6.17 30.39 -26.16
N VAL A 16 -6.25 29.12 -25.75
CA VAL A 16 -7.22 28.18 -26.32
C VAL A 16 -8.66 28.59 -26.01
N VAL A 17 -8.95 29.04 -24.79
CA VAL A 17 -10.27 29.56 -24.41
C VAL A 17 -10.63 30.82 -25.17
N LEU A 18 -9.68 31.74 -25.39
CA LEU A 18 -9.90 32.96 -26.18
C LEU A 18 -10.14 32.67 -27.66
N LEU A 19 -9.46 31.68 -28.25
CA LEU A 19 -9.63 31.27 -29.64
C LEU A 19 -10.99 30.55 -29.87
N ILE A 20 -11.47 29.77 -28.92
CA ILE A 20 -12.81 29.17 -28.96
C ILE A 20 -13.90 30.23 -28.87
N LEU A 21 -13.70 31.28 -28.06
CA LEU A 21 -14.63 32.39 -27.91
C LEU A 21 -14.66 33.33 -29.14
N ALA A 22 -13.60 33.33 -29.94
CA ALA A 22 -13.48 34.17 -31.14
C ALA A 22 -13.95 33.50 -32.45
N GLY A 23 -14.47 32.27 -32.42
CA GLY A 23 -15.06 31.59 -33.60
C GLY A 23 -14.06 31.21 -34.69
N ILE A 24 -12.78 31.04 -34.37
CA ILE A 24 -11.73 30.67 -35.33
C ILE A 24 -11.79 29.16 -35.59
N THR A 25 -11.90 28.77 -36.87
CA THR A 25 -12.00 27.37 -37.30
C THR A 25 -10.71 26.58 -37.01
N ILE A 26 -10.88 25.31 -36.61
CA ILE A 26 -9.85 24.34 -36.23
C ILE A 26 -8.71 24.23 -37.27
N GLY A 27 -8.97 24.52 -38.54
CA GLY A 27 -7.98 24.44 -39.60
C GLY A 27 -6.78 25.39 -39.50
N THR A 28 -6.88 26.48 -38.74
CA THR A 28 -5.79 27.46 -38.57
C THR A 28 -4.87 27.14 -37.37
N ILE A 29 -5.25 26.13 -36.59
CA ILE A 29 -4.54 25.75 -35.36
C ILE A 29 -3.56 24.57 -35.59
N PHE A 30 -3.87 23.67 -36.55
CA PHE A 30 -3.18 22.38 -36.72
C PHE A 30 -2.39 22.17 -38.01
N ASN A 31 -2.34 23.14 -38.95
CA ASN A 31 -1.49 22.99 -40.14
C ASN A 31 -0.05 23.46 -39.88
N ASP A 32 0.85 23.15 -40.84
CA ASP A 32 2.31 23.32 -40.72
C ASP A 32 2.79 24.75 -40.37
N ASN A 33 1.93 25.73 -40.43
CA ASN A 33 2.15 27.11 -39.98
C ASN A 33 1.25 27.54 -38.81
N GLY A 34 0.56 26.61 -38.16
CA GLY A 34 -0.40 26.89 -37.11
C GLY A 34 0.25 27.27 -35.77
N ILE A 35 -0.56 27.98 -34.94
CA ILE A 35 -0.12 28.53 -33.65
C ILE A 35 0.40 27.46 -32.70
N ILE A 36 -0.16 26.24 -32.75
CA ILE A 36 0.29 25.12 -31.86
C ILE A 36 1.69 24.65 -32.27
N LYS A 37 1.99 24.52 -33.56
CA LYS A 37 3.34 24.13 -34.00
C LYS A 37 4.38 25.19 -33.65
N LYS A 38 4.06 26.46 -33.83
CA LYS A 38 4.94 27.57 -33.42
C LYS A 38 5.10 27.67 -31.89
N ALA A 39 4.05 27.32 -31.12
CA ALA A 39 4.15 27.26 -29.67
C ALA A 39 5.01 26.06 -29.22
N GLN A 40 4.92 24.92 -29.90
CA GLN A 40 5.75 23.74 -29.66
C GLN A 40 7.23 23.99 -30.01
N GLU A 41 7.49 24.67 -31.13
CA GLU A 41 8.82 25.10 -31.53
C GLU A 41 9.42 26.10 -30.53
N ALA A 42 8.62 27.05 -30.05
CA ALA A 42 9.03 27.98 -29.00
C ALA A 42 9.24 27.30 -27.65
N ALA A 43 8.43 26.29 -27.29
CA ALA A 43 8.63 25.49 -26.08
C ALA A 43 9.92 24.66 -26.15
N ASN A 44 10.19 24.03 -27.30
CA ASN A 44 11.40 23.27 -27.51
C ASN A 44 12.66 24.17 -27.49
N ALA A 45 12.58 25.36 -28.08
CA ALA A 45 13.66 26.35 -28.04
C ALA A 45 13.91 26.86 -26.59
N THR A 46 12.86 26.99 -25.78
CA THR A 46 12.97 27.41 -24.40
C THR A 46 13.55 26.27 -23.54
N GLU A 47 13.19 25.03 -23.83
CA GLU A 47 13.75 23.85 -23.15
C GLU A 47 15.25 23.65 -23.51
N GLU A 48 15.63 23.93 -24.75
CA GLU A 48 17.01 23.87 -25.19
C GLU A 48 17.85 25.03 -24.60
N ALA A 49 17.28 26.23 -24.50
CA ALA A 49 17.90 27.35 -23.80
C ALA A 49 18.07 27.05 -22.28
N ALA A 50 17.08 26.47 -21.64
CA ALA A 50 17.16 26.06 -20.23
C ALA A 50 18.21 24.95 -19.97
N LYS A 51 18.40 24.03 -20.92
CA LYS A 51 19.47 23.01 -20.88
C LYS A 51 20.86 23.65 -21.03
N ASN A 52 20.96 24.66 -21.87
CA ASN A 52 22.21 25.41 -22.05
C ASN A 52 22.55 26.29 -20.85
N ASP A 53 21.56 26.92 -20.21
CA ASP A 53 21.74 27.67 -18.97
C ASP A 53 22.11 26.75 -17.82
N GLN A 54 21.49 25.55 -17.74
CA GLN A 54 21.85 24.55 -16.74
C GLN A 54 23.26 24.00 -16.95
N ALA A 55 23.69 23.83 -18.18
CA ALA A 55 25.07 23.44 -18.50
C ALA A 55 26.07 24.53 -18.11
N ALA A 56 25.73 25.80 -18.32
CA ALA A 56 26.54 26.92 -17.90
C ALA A 56 26.64 27.07 -16.39
N ILE A 57 25.51 26.86 -15.67
CA ILE A 57 25.46 26.84 -14.20
C ILE A 57 26.28 25.67 -13.66
N ASN A 58 26.19 24.49 -14.25
CA ASN A 58 26.99 23.34 -13.85
C ASN A 58 28.49 23.54 -14.13
N GLY A 59 28.83 24.27 -15.22
CA GLY A 59 30.19 24.69 -15.50
C GLY A 59 30.73 25.61 -14.41
N LEU A 60 29.96 26.62 -14.02
CA LEU A 60 30.32 27.56 -12.95
C LEU A 60 30.41 26.88 -11.57
N LEU A 61 29.53 25.93 -11.27
CA LEU A 61 29.58 25.13 -10.05
C LEU A 61 30.82 24.25 -10.00
N ASN A 62 31.22 23.66 -11.14
CA ASN A 62 32.45 22.87 -11.23
C ASN A 62 33.72 23.73 -11.10
N GLU A 63 33.70 24.95 -11.61
CA GLU A 63 34.78 25.91 -11.37
C GLU A 63 34.84 26.38 -9.91
N MET A 64 33.70 26.59 -9.27
CA MET A 64 33.63 26.91 -7.84
C MET A 64 34.11 25.75 -6.98
N ASP A 65 33.68 24.52 -7.29
CA ASP A 65 34.16 23.31 -6.59
C ASP A 65 35.68 23.12 -6.77
N SER A 66 36.20 23.44 -7.95
CA SER A 66 37.64 23.42 -8.22
C SER A 66 38.43 24.47 -7.36
N ILE A 67 37.84 25.62 -7.09
CA ILE A 67 38.40 26.67 -6.26
C ILE A 67 38.30 26.32 -4.75
N ILE A 68 37.19 25.73 -4.35
CA ILE A 68 36.93 25.34 -2.95
C ILE A 68 37.78 24.13 -2.54
N ASN A 69 37.97 23.17 -3.46
CA ASN A 69 38.79 21.97 -3.20
C ASN A 69 40.30 22.23 -3.29
N GLY A 70 40.72 23.44 -3.72
CA GLY A 70 42.12 23.85 -3.74
C GLY A 70 42.70 24.28 -2.37
N ILE A 71 41.86 24.28 -1.31
CA ILE A 71 42.31 24.67 0.05
C ILE A 71 42.01 23.52 1.01
N GLY A 72 42.84 22.52 0.98
CA GLY A 72 43.00 21.55 2.08
C GLY A 72 42.60 20.11 1.77
N GLY A 73 43.57 19.27 1.47
CA GLY A 73 43.56 17.83 1.73
C GLY A 73 43.09 16.90 0.65
N GLY A 74 43.97 16.51 -0.26
CA GLY A 74 44.03 15.12 -0.76
C GLY A 74 42.90 14.55 -1.57
N ASN A 75 42.24 15.28 -2.48
CA ASN A 75 41.38 14.64 -3.50
C ASN A 75 42.11 14.63 -4.85
N VAL A 76 42.19 13.45 -5.45
CA VAL A 76 42.65 13.30 -6.84
C VAL A 76 41.71 14.13 -7.74
N PRO A 77 42.22 15.05 -8.59
CA PRO A 77 41.35 15.83 -9.46
C PRO A 77 40.56 14.92 -10.38
N VAL A 78 39.23 15.16 -10.44
CA VAL A 78 38.37 14.52 -11.43
C VAL A 78 38.74 15.07 -12.79
N ILE A 79 39.32 14.25 -13.67
CA ILE A 79 39.73 14.65 -15.01
C ILE A 79 39.09 13.74 -16.05
N GLY A 80 38.29 14.34 -16.92
CA GLY A 80 37.71 13.66 -18.07
C GLY A 80 36.26 13.19 -17.89
N SER A 81 35.78 12.50 -18.88
CA SER A 81 34.40 12.00 -18.93
C SER A 81 34.33 10.52 -19.34
N ILE A 82 33.22 9.89 -18.96
CA ILE A 82 32.84 8.60 -19.52
C ILE A 82 31.69 8.82 -20.48
N ASN A 83 31.87 8.36 -21.73
CA ASN A 83 30.84 8.38 -22.75
C ASN A 83 30.28 6.97 -22.93
N GLY A 84 28.98 6.88 -23.19
CA GLY A 84 28.31 5.62 -23.40
C GLY A 84 27.52 5.63 -24.71
N LYS A 85 27.63 4.56 -25.46
CA LYS A 85 26.83 4.31 -26.67
C LYS A 85 26.00 3.05 -26.42
N ILE A 86 24.70 3.21 -26.46
CA ILE A 86 23.73 2.11 -26.36
C ILE A 86 23.50 1.57 -27.76
N THR A 87 23.53 0.27 -27.91
CA THR A 87 23.20 -0.42 -29.16
C THR A 87 22.23 -1.54 -28.83
N TRP A 88 21.08 -1.49 -29.44
CA TRP A 88 20.04 -2.49 -29.28
C TRP A 88 20.22 -3.67 -30.24
N SER A 89 19.83 -4.84 -29.79
CA SER A 89 19.70 -6.06 -30.57
C SER A 89 18.54 -6.86 -29.97
N THR A 90 17.51 -6.99 -30.73
CA THR A 90 16.21 -7.64 -30.43
C THR A 90 16.02 -8.10 -28.96
N GLY A 91 15.37 -7.26 -28.16
CA GLY A 91 15.03 -7.55 -26.76
C GLY A 91 16.11 -7.22 -25.74
N SER A 92 17.29 -6.81 -26.13
CA SER A 92 18.33 -6.40 -25.20
C SER A 92 19.30 -5.39 -25.84
N ALA A 93 19.95 -4.62 -25.00
CA ALA A 93 20.95 -3.65 -25.40
C ALA A 93 22.34 -4.01 -24.88
N THR A 94 23.32 -3.45 -25.54
CA THR A 94 24.69 -3.38 -25.06
C THR A 94 25.08 -1.93 -24.85
N LEU A 95 25.86 -1.64 -23.82
CA LEU A 95 26.41 -0.33 -23.56
C LEU A 95 27.92 -0.36 -23.75
N THR A 96 28.39 0.33 -24.75
CA THR A 96 29.84 0.54 -24.96
C THR A 96 30.25 1.82 -24.20
N LEU A 97 31.25 1.69 -23.35
CA LEU A 97 31.78 2.80 -22.57
C LEU A 97 33.17 3.19 -23.10
N THR A 98 33.43 4.46 -23.15
CA THR A 98 34.74 5.01 -23.54
C THR A 98 35.07 6.18 -22.61
N THR A 99 36.34 6.44 -22.44
CA THR A 99 36.83 7.63 -21.71
C THR A 99 37.86 8.36 -22.58
N ASP A 100 37.92 9.65 -22.39
CA ASP A 100 38.86 10.55 -23.05
C ASP A 100 40.22 10.65 -22.28
N VAL A 101 40.34 9.89 -21.18
CA VAL A 101 41.53 9.94 -20.33
C VAL A 101 42.37 8.68 -20.48
N GLU A 102 43.59 8.82 -20.92
CA GLU A 102 44.54 7.71 -21.08
C GLU A 102 44.97 7.09 -19.76
N GLY A 103 44.97 5.75 -19.74
CA GLY A 103 45.40 4.96 -18.57
C GLY A 103 44.40 4.88 -17.45
N VAL A 104 43.15 5.28 -17.69
CA VAL A 104 42.02 5.07 -16.77
C VAL A 104 41.34 3.76 -17.06
N THR A 105 41.13 2.97 -16.04
CA THR A 105 40.25 1.78 -16.14
C THR A 105 38.83 2.20 -15.83
N ILE A 106 37.92 2.01 -16.78
CA ILE A 106 36.48 2.18 -16.51
C ILE A 106 36.01 1.00 -15.67
N GLN A 107 35.28 1.29 -14.61
CA GLN A 107 34.54 0.29 -13.85
C GLN A 107 33.05 0.60 -13.98
N TYR A 108 32.25 -0.46 -14.03
CA TYR A 108 30.81 -0.33 -14.07
C TYR A 108 30.10 -1.28 -13.11
N ARG A 109 28.86 -0.97 -12.80
CA ARG A 109 27.92 -1.82 -12.07
C ARG A 109 26.52 -1.61 -12.66
N LYS A 110 25.69 -2.65 -12.59
CA LYS A 110 24.31 -2.62 -13.11
C LYS A 110 23.31 -2.43 -11.98
N ASN A 111 22.28 -1.63 -12.21
CA ASN A 111 21.14 -1.45 -11.31
C ASN A 111 21.58 -1.23 -9.86
N SER A 112 21.19 -2.12 -8.94
CA SER A 112 21.50 -2.07 -7.51
C SER A 112 22.71 -2.89 -7.09
N GLU A 113 23.53 -3.37 -8.03
CA GLU A 113 24.75 -4.12 -7.71
C GLU A 113 25.69 -3.23 -6.87
N SER A 114 26.26 -3.81 -5.81
CA SER A 114 27.20 -3.09 -4.93
C SER A 114 28.65 -3.14 -5.41
N ASN A 115 29.01 -4.16 -6.18
CA ASN A 115 30.36 -4.41 -6.65
C ASN A 115 30.63 -3.76 -7.99
N TRP A 116 31.83 -3.17 -8.12
CA TRP A 116 32.30 -2.61 -9.37
C TRP A 116 33.06 -3.66 -10.19
N THR A 117 32.73 -3.75 -11.46
CA THR A 117 33.38 -4.65 -12.43
C THR A 117 34.22 -3.83 -13.39
N ASN A 118 35.45 -4.26 -13.68
CA ASN A 118 36.29 -3.61 -14.69
C ASN A 118 35.67 -3.76 -16.07
N TYR A 119 35.55 -2.65 -16.79
CA TYR A 119 35.05 -2.66 -18.14
C TYR A 119 36.13 -3.13 -19.12
N THR A 120 35.94 -4.31 -19.71
CA THR A 120 36.84 -4.91 -20.71
C THR A 120 36.17 -5.09 -22.06
N SER A 121 34.86 -5.11 -22.09
CA SER A 121 34.02 -5.21 -23.30
C SER A 121 32.67 -4.57 -23.06
N ALA A 122 31.91 -4.33 -24.12
CA ALA A 122 30.55 -3.75 -23.99
C ALA A 122 29.70 -4.50 -22.95
N VAL A 123 29.02 -3.76 -22.09
CA VAL A 123 28.14 -4.30 -21.03
C VAL A 123 26.93 -4.95 -21.72
N PRO A 124 26.79 -6.28 -21.66
CA PRO A 124 25.77 -6.99 -22.43
C PRO A 124 24.46 -7.17 -21.63
N SER A 125 23.43 -7.62 -22.35
CA SER A 125 22.15 -8.10 -21.80
C SER A 125 21.45 -7.06 -20.92
N LEU A 126 21.45 -5.82 -21.37
CA LEU A 126 20.73 -4.73 -20.72
C LEU A 126 19.29 -4.66 -21.23
N LEU A 127 18.35 -4.42 -20.37
CA LEU A 127 16.93 -4.30 -20.71
C LEU A 127 16.48 -2.84 -20.63
N HIS A 128 15.35 -2.54 -21.25
CA HIS A 128 14.71 -1.24 -21.07
C HIS A 128 14.47 -0.96 -19.57
N GLY A 129 14.84 0.23 -19.12
CA GLY A 129 14.74 0.63 -17.71
C GLY A 129 15.97 0.35 -16.85
N ASP A 130 16.89 -0.49 -17.34
CA ASP A 130 18.14 -0.75 -16.64
C ASP A 130 18.99 0.52 -16.52
N LYS A 131 19.79 0.57 -15.49
CA LYS A 131 20.76 1.61 -15.21
C LYS A 131 22.15 1.00 -15.14
N VAL A 132 23.08 1.60 -15.80
CA VAL A 132 24.50 1.25 -15.67
C VAL A 132 25.21 2.48 -15.08
N TYR A 133 25.86 2.27 -13.99
CA TYR A 133 26.71 3.28 -13.38
C TYR A 133 28.17 2.99 -13.77
N ALA A 134 28.86 4.01 -14.18
CA ALA A 134 30.26 3.85 -14.59
C ALA A 134 31.15 4.93 -13.93
N ARG A 135 32.34 4.55 -13.52
CA ARG A 135 33.35 5.45 -12.98
C ARG A 135 34.72 5.13 -13.56
N GLY A 136 35.61 6.08 -13.54
CA GLY A 136 37.00 5.90 -13.97
C GLY A 136 37.94 5.79 -12.79
N VAL A 137 38.80 4.74 -12.81
CA VAL A 137 39.77 4.46 -11.73
C VAL A 137 41.18 4.43 -12.30
N LYS A 138 42.11 5.07 -11.61
CA LYS A 138 43.54 5.03 -11.96
C LYS A 138 44.36 4.89 -10.68
N GLY A 139 45.24 3.88 -10.65
CA GLY A 139 46.04 3.62 -9.45
C GLY A 139 45.25 3.19 -8.18
N GLY A 140 44.01 2.71 -8.36
CA GLY A 140 43.11 2.35 -7.24
C GLY A 140 42.17 3.47 -6.80
N GLU A 141 42.42 4.70 -7.23
CA GLU A 141 41.61 5.87 -6.86
C GLU A 141 40.62 6.22 -7.97
N THR A 142 39.43 6.70 -7.59
CA THR A 142 38.40 7.19 -8.55
C THR A 142 38.82 8.56 -9.08
N VAL A 143 39.11 8.63 -10.36
CA VAL A 143 39.56 9.85 -11.05
C VAL A 143 38.51 10.45 -11.97
N ILE A 144 37.45 9.69 -12.31
CA ILE A 144 36.24 10.17 -12.98
C ILE A 144 35.06 9.75 -12.14
N ASN A 145 34.23 10.69 -11.74
CA ASN A 145 33.05 10.45 -10.92
C ASN A 145 32.07 9.49 -11.58
N GLU A 146 31.23 8.86 -10.76
CA GLU A 146 30.16 7.98 -11.20
C GLU A 146 29.18 8.72 -12.13
N LYS A 147 28.89 8.12 -13.26
CA LYS A 147 27.91 8.58 -14.24
C LYS A 147 26.86 7.49 -14.46
N GLU A 148 25.60 7.88 -14.44
CA GLU A 148 24.48 6.99 -14.74
C GLU A 148 24.20 6.99 -16.25
N PHE A 149 24.02 5.81 -16.83
CA PHE A 149 23.50 5.56 -18.16
C PHE A 149 22.18 4.81 -18.05
N LYS A 150 21.11 5.44 -18.48
CA LYS A 150 19.79 4.83 -18.52
C LYS A 150 19.60 4.12 -19.86
N ILE A 151 19.20 2.88 -19.82
CA ILE A 151 18.91 2.09 -21.02
C ILE A 151 17.44 2.32 -21.36
N GLN A 152 17.21 3.07 -22.41
CA GLN A 152 15.86 3.46 -22.83
C GLN A 152 15.66 3.14 -24.29
N ASP A 153 14.59 2.45 -24.58
CA ASP A 153 14.02 2.30 -25.91
C ASP A 153 12.92 3.34 -26.10
N THR A 154 12.97 4.07 -27.17
CA THR A 154 11.99 5.11 -27.53
C THR A 154 11.42 4.90 -28.93
N ILE A 155 11.73 3.77 -29.56
CA ILE A 155 11.27 3.44 -30.90
C ILE A 155 10.01 2.59 -30.80
N ALA A 156 8.98 3.00 -31.49
CA ALA A 156 7.74 2.24 -31.52
C ALA A 156 7.87 0.98 -32.39
N PRO A 157 7.19 -0.10 -32.07
CA PRO A 157 7.21 -1.33 -32.86
C PRO A 157 6.66 -1.10 -34.25
N THR A 158 7.22 -1.80 -35.20
CA THR A 158 6.70 -1.88 -36.58
C THR A 158 5.53 -2.83 -36.63
N VAL A 159 4.36 -2.30 -36.93
CA VAL A 159 3.10 -3.05 -36.98
C VAL A 159 2.61 -3.17 -38.42
N THR A 160 2.14 -4.34 -38.81
CA THR A 160 1.53 -4.57 -40.12
C THR A 160 0.25 -5.39 -39.99
N ILE A 161 -0.77 -5.09 -40.83
CA ILE A 161 -1.93 -5.96 -41.02
C ILE A 161 -1.60 -6.89 -42.20
N ALA A 162 -1.16 -8.12 -41.88
CA ALA A 162 -0.66 -9.10 -42.86
C ALA A 162 -1.77 -9.62 -43.77
N ASN A 163 -2.94 -9.91 -43.21
CA ASN A 163 -4.08 -10.38 -43.94
C ASN A 163 -5.36 -9.67 -43.48
N ALA A 164 -6.21 -9.38 -44.41
CA ALA A 164 -7.58 -8.95 -44.12
C ALA A 164 -8.51 -9.60 -45.15
N SER A 165 -9.64 -10.07 -44.67
CA SER A 165 -10.68 -10.69 -45.48
C SER A 165 -12.05 -10.22 -45.00
N SER A 166 -13.01 -10.20 -45.90
CA SER A 166 -14.37 -9.78 -45.58
C SER A 166 -15.39 -10.80 -46.13
N THR A 167 -16.50 -10.82 -45.44
CA THR A 167 -17.74 -11.36 -45.98
C THR A 167 -18.70 -10.17 -46.24
N THR A 168 -19.97 -10.42 -46.42
CA THR A 168 -20.98 -9.37 -46.62
C THR A 168 -21.32 -8.60 -45.35
N ASN A 169 -20.99 -9.15 -44.18
CA ASN A 169 -21.28 -8.56 -42.87
C ASN A 169 -20.18 -8.72 -41.83
N SER A 170 -19.02 -9.19 -42.21
CA SER A 170 -17.91 -9.34 -41.29
C SER A 170 -16.56 -9.01 -41.96
N ILE A 171 -15.63 -8.62 -41.16
CA ILE A 171 -14.24 -8.42 -41.53
C ILE A 171 -13.36 -9.14 -40.53
N SER A 172 -12.41 -9.90 -41.03
CA SER A 172 -11.35 -10.54 -40.25
C SER A 172 -10.01 -9.92 -40.62
N ALA A 173 -9.16 -9.68 -39.66
CA ALA A 173 -7.83 -9.17 -39.87
C ALA A 173 -6.81 -9.90 -39.01
N THR A 174 -5.59 -10.07 -39.55
CA THR A 174 -4.45 -10.59 -38.81
C THR A 174 -3.31 -9.60 -38.89
N ALA A 175 -2.71 -9.29 -37.75
CA ALA A 175 -1.60 -8.35 -37.64
C ALA A 175 -0.32 -9.05 -37.14
N THR A 176 0.80 -8.43 -37.46
CA THR A 176 2.10 -8.76 -36.88
C THR A 176 2.78 -7.52 -36.39
N ALA A 177 3.56 -7.65 -35.33
CA ALA A 177 4.35 -6.56 -34.80
C ALA A 177 5.76 -7.06 -34.49
N THR A 178 6.74 -6.23 -34.78
CA THR A 178 8.16 -6.50 -34.47
C THR A 178 8.80 -5.24 -33.92
N ASP A 179 9.64 -5.43 -32.95
CA ASP A 179 10.50 -4.40 -32.42
C ASP A 179 11.93 -4.91 -32.31
N ASN A 180 12.87 -4.11 -32.75
CA ASN A 180 14.28 -4.49 -32.83
C ASN A 180 15.10 -3.99 -31.63
N GLU A 181 14.48 -3.19 -30.77
CA GLU A 181 15.13 -2.67 -29.55
C GLU A 181 14.71 -3.43 -28.30
N ALA A 182 13.84 -2.93 -27.47
CA ALA A 182 13.42 -3.63 -26.26
C ALA A 182 12.60 -4.90 -26.56
N GLY A 183 12.06 -5.02 -27.75
CA GLY A 183 11.31 -6.16 -28.22
C GLY A 183 9.84 -6.13 -27.83
N MET A 184 9.10 -7.10 -28.33
CA MET A 184 7.64 -7.18 -28.12
C MET A 184 7.22 -7.87 -26.82
N GLY A 185 8.18 -8.40 -26.07
CA GLY A 185 7.87 -9.25 -24.92
C GLY A 185 7.29 -10.62 -25.31
N SER A 186 6.97 -11.43 -24.31
CA SER A 186 6.45 -12.79 -24.51
C SER A 186 4.96 -12.86 -24.84
N ASN A 187 4.22 -11.76 -24.59
CA ASN A 187 2.77 -11.74 -24.76
C ASN A 187 2.26 -10.34 -25.17
N PRO A 188 2.64 -9.83 -26.36
CA PRO A 188 2.25 -8.51 -26.82
C PRO A 188 0.72 -8.45 -26.99
N GLN A 189 0.14 -7.32 -26.59
CA GLN A 189 -1.30 -7.10 -26.65
C GLN A 189 -1.65 -6.33 -27.92
N TYR A 190 -2.45 -6.95 -28.79
CA TYR A 190 -2.98 -6.33 -30.01
C TYR A 190 -4.34 -5.73 -29.72
N THR A 191 -4.48 -4.42 -29.92
CA THR A 191 -5.77 -3.75 -29.77
C THR A 191 -6.27 -3.33 -31.16
N PHE A 192 -7.35 -3.93 -31.59
CA PHE A 192 -7.95 -3.68 -32.89
C PHE A 192 -9.13 -2.73 -32.77
N TYR A 193 -9.22 -1.83 -33.75
CA TYR A 193 -10.31 -0.87 -33.89
C TYR A 193 -10.88 -0.92 -35.32
N ILE A 194 -12.13 -0.51 -35.48
CA ILE A 194 -12.79 -0.38 -36.77
C ILE A 194 -13.61 0.92 -36.84
N LYS A 195 -13.66 1.51 -38.00
CA LYS A 195 -14.59 2.58 -38.38
C LYS A 195 -15.05 2.42 -39.82
N LYS A 196 -16.14 3.06 -40.23
CA LYS A 196 -16.43 3.24 -41.66
C LYS A 196 -15.36 4.14 -42.26
N THR A 197 -14.82 3.80 -43.43
CA THR A 197 -13.72 4.55 -44.02
C THR A 197 -14.06 6.04 -44.24
N ALA A 198 -15.30 6.37 -44.59
CA ALA A 198 -15.77 7.73 -44.80
C ALA A 198 -15.93 8.56 -43.51
N GLU A 199 -15.86 7.96 -42.34
CA GLU A 199 -16.03 8.64 -41.05
C GLU A 199 -14.68 9.16 -40.52
N ALA A 200 -14.76 10.13 -39.57
CA ALA A 200 -13.57 10.70 -38.92
C ALA A 200 -12.84 9.67 -38.04
N ASP A 201 -11.56 9.89 -37.78
CA ASP A 201 -10.77 8.96 -36.92
C ASP A 201 -11.25 8.92 -35.47
N SER A 202 -11.96 9.93 -35.01
CA SER A 202 -12.58 9.95 -33.69
C SER A 202 -13.69 8.89 -33.50
N THR A 203 -14.19 8.28 -34.60
CA THR A 203 -15.24 7.25 -34.57
C THR A 203 -14.70 5.82 -34.48
N TYR A 204 -13.38 5.61 -34.39
CA TYR A 204 -12.85 4.28 -34.19
C TYR A 204 -13.44 3.60 -32.95
N THR A 205 -14.02 2.42 -33.17
CA THR A 205 -14.55 1.56 -32.10
C THR A 205 -13.62 0.37 -31.89
N GLN A 206 -13.25 0.11 -30.67
CA GLN A 206 -12.44 -1.06 -30.32
C GLN A 206 -13.23 -2.36 -30.54
N ILE A 207 -12.64 -3.32 -31.24
CA ILE A 207 -13.24 -4.61 -31.59
C ILE A 207 -12.53 -5.82 -31.00
N GLY A 208 -11.36 -5.61 -30.41
CA GLY A 208 -10.62 -6.65 -29.71
C GLY A 208 -9.38 -6.07 -29.04
N SER A 209 -8.97 -6.66 -27.90
CA SER A 209 -7.70 -6.37 -27.23
C SER A 209 -7.24 -7.63 -26.53
N SER A 210 -6.19 -8.27 -27.02
CA SER A 210 -5.67 -9.52 -26.46
C SER A 210 -4.30 -9.86 -27.08
N ALA A 211 -3.67 -10.92 -26.60
CA ALA A 211 -2.48 -11.49 -27.24
C ALA A 211 -2.77 -12.17 -28.59
N SER A 212 -4.04 -12.33 -28.98
CA SER A 212 -4.38 -12.86 -30.31
C SER A 212 -3.97 -11.87 -31.40
N THR A 213 -3.21 -12.33 -32.36
CA THR A 213 -2.81 -11.55 -33.54
C THR A 213 -3.95 -11.35 -34.55
N SER A 214 -5.11 -11.93 -34.32
CA SER A 214 -6.26 -11.89 -35.22
C SER A 214 -7.53 -11.41 -34.53
N VAL A 215 -8.39 -10.78 -35.29
CA VAL A 215 -9.71 -10.32 -34.86
C VAL A 215 -10.72 -10.57 -35.98
N THR A 216 -11.95 -10.84 -35.60
CA THR A 216 -13.10 -10.84 -36.50
C THR A 216 -14.18 -9.92 -35.94
N LYS A 217 -14.63 -8.98 -36.75
CA LYS A 217 -15.79 -8.13 -36.46
C LYS A 217 -16.94 -8.50 -37.40
N GLY A 218 -17.98 -9.01 -36.81
CA GLY A 218 -19.26 -9.25 -37.47
C GLY A 218 -20.21 -8.06 -37.35
N GLU A 219 -21.43 -8.22 -37.87
CA GLU A 219 -22.53 -7.24 -37.80
C GLU A 219 -22.22 -5.91 -38.51
N LEU A 220 -21.43 -5.97 -39.57
CA LEU A 220 -21.10 -4.83 -40.41
C LEU A 220 -22.13 -4.66 -41.52
N GLU A 221 -22.30 -3.42 -41.95
CA GLU A 221 -23.12 -3.11 -43.11
C GLU A 221 -22.52 -3.69 -44.39
N GLN A 222 -23.32 -4.30 -45.22
CA GLN A 222 -22.86 -4.81 -46.51
C GLN A 222 -22.46 -3.68 -47.47
N ASN A 223 -21.61 -4.02 -48.46
CA ASN A 223 -21.16 -3.06 -49.52
C ASN A 223 -20.65 -1.74 -48.92
N THR A 224 -20.01 -1.81 -47.80
CA THR A 224 -19.51 -0.68 -47.03
C THR A 224 -18.01 -0.81 -46.79
N SER A 225 -17.25 0.22 -47.07
CA SER A 225 -15.82 0.27 -46.79
C SER A 225 -15.56 0.62 -45.33
N TYR A 226 -14.70 -0.17 -44.73
CA TYR A 226 -14.24 0.01 -43.34
C TYR A 226 -12.73 0.13 -43.30
N THR A 227 -12.24 0.89 -42.35
CA THR A 227 -10.82 0.94 -42.01
C THR A 227 -10.60 0.24 -40.66
N ILE A 228 -9.76 -0.80 -40.69
CA ILE A 228 -9.27 -1.45 -39.47
C ILE A 228 -7.98 -0.76 -39.06
N LYS A 229 -7.83 -0.50 -37.77
CA LYS A 229 -6.59 -0.05 -37.14
C LYS A 229 -6.20 -1.06 -36.07
N VAL A 230 -4.91 -1.34 -35.95
CA VAL A 230 -4.32 -2.13 -34.85
C VAL A 230 -3.25 -1.29 -34.17
N GLU A 231 -3.25 -1.34 -32.84
CA GLU A 231 -2.23 -0.71 -32.00
C GLU A 231 -1.58 -1.80 -31.14
N VAL A 232 -0.27 -1.74 -31.01
CA VAL A 232 0.53 -2.67 -30.20
C VAL A 232 1.63 -1.88 -29.50
N SER A 233 1.91 -2.18 -28.25
CA SER A 233 3.04 -1.61 -27.53
C SER A 233 4.17 -2.64 -27.40
N ASP A 234 5.40 -2.15 -27.46
CA ASP A 234 6.59 -2.92 -27.09
C ASP A 234 6.74 -3.07 -25.58
N VAL A 235 7.82 -3.65 -25.12
CA VAL A 235 8.14 -3.81 -23.69
C VAL A 235 8.43 -2.47 -23.03
N ALA A 236 8.93 -1.49 -23.76
CA ALA A 236 9.21 -0.14 -23.26
C ALA A 236 7.95 0.74 -23.15
N GLY A 237 6.83 0.31 -23.74
CA GLY A 237 5.57 1.03 -23.78
C GLY A 237 5.38 1.96 -24.96
N ASN A 238 6.31 1.97 -25.94
CA ASN A 238 6.13 2.73 -27.18
C ASN A 238 5.06 2.07 -28.03
N LYS A 239 4.20 2.87 -28.67
CA LYS A 239 3.05 2.38 -29.41
C LYS A 239 3.27 2.45 -30.92
N GLY A 240 3.19 1.29 -31.58
CA GLY A 240 3.09 1.18 -33.02
C GLY A 240 1.65 0.95 -33.47
N GLN A 241 1.34 1.33 -34.69
CA GLN A 241 0.01 1.14 -35.28
C GLN A 241 0.08 0.85 -36.78
N ALA A 242 -0.94 0.17 -37.29
CA ALA A 242 -1.17 0.00 -38.72
C ALA A 242 -2.67 0.11 -39.04
N THR A 243 -2.98 0.52 -40.26
CA THR A 243 -4.36 0.59 -40.77
C THR A 243 -4.50 -0.17 -42.09
N LYS A 244 -5.70 -0.69 -42.35
CA LYS A 244 -6.05 -1.36 -43.59
C LYS A 244 -7.50 -1.09 -43.95
N GLU A 245 -7.74 -0.68 -45.17
CA GLU A 245 -9.06 -0.56 -45.73
C GLU A 245 -9.53 -1.85 -46.37
N ILE A 246 -10.80 -2.19 -46.14
CA ILE A 246 -11.46 -3.35 -46.72
C ILE A 246 -12.96 -3.12 -46.78
N ALA A 247 -13.59 -3.50 -47.84
CA ALA A 247 -15.01 -3.41 -48.01
C ALA A 247 -15.70 -4.73 -47.73
N THR A 248 -16.84 -4.71 -47.08
CA THR A 248 -17.76 -5.84 -47.01
C THR A 248 -18.37 -6.12 -48.39
N GLY A 249 -18.58 -7.39 -48.66
CA GLY A 249 -19.21 -7.83 -49.92
C GLY A 249 -20.63 -7.30 -50.07
N LYS A 250 -21.12 -7.27 -51.30
CA LYS A 250 -22.52 -6.96 -51.64
C LYS A 250 -23.31 -8.26 -51.74
N ILE A 251 -24.58 -8.23 -51.28
CA ILE A 251 -25.56 -9.29 -51.62
C ILE A 251 -25.79 -9.26 -53.11
N ALA A 252 -25.69 -10.37 -53.79
CA ALA A 252 -26.07 -10.45 -55.17
C ALA A 252 -27.52 -10.10 -55.31
N ASP A 253 -27.83 -9.16 -56.18
CA ASP A 253 -29.22 -8.79 -56.49
C ASP A 253 -29.97 -10.05 -56.96
N ALA A 254 -31.20 -10.22 -56.44
CA ALA A 254 -32.08 -11.30 -56.91
C ALA A 254 -32.37 -11.11 -58.40
N GLY A 255 -32.41 -12.20 -59.12
CA GLY A 255 -32.68 -12.17 -60.57
C GLY A 255 -34.00 -11.48 -60.86
N GLU A 256 -34.06 -10.80 -62.01
CA GLU A 256 -35.24 -10.07 -62.51
C GLU A 256 -36.48 -10.94 -62.59
N GLY A 257 -37.60 -10.51 -62.01
CA GLY A 257 -38.89 -11.02 -62.39
C GLY A 257 -39.96 -11.33 -61.36
N LEU A 258 -39.71 -11.11 -60.02
CA LEU A 258 -40.79 -11.23 -59.07
C LEU A 258 -41.33 -9.85 -58.63
N THR A 259 -42.46 -9.49 -59.10
CA THR A 259 -43.24 -8.34 -58.54
C THR A 259 -44.12 -8.90 -57.45
N ASN A 260 -43.87 -8.67 -56.36
CA ASN A 260 -44.38 -8.60 -55.38
C ASN A 260 -45.19 -8.93 -54.36
N GLY A 261 -45.08 -9.21 -53.27
CA GLY A 261 -45.68 -9.24 -51.96
C GLY A 261 -44.58 -8.96 -50.94
N ALA A 262 -44.84 -8.00 -50.09
CA ALA A 262 -43.91 -7.76 -49.03
C ALA A 262 -43.82 -8.98 -48.12
N ILE A 263 -42.61 -9.36 -47.74
CA ILE A 263 -42.39 -10.29 -46.62
C ILE A 263 -42.51 -9.51 -45.33
N ILE A 264 -43.43 -9.95 -44.47
CA ILE A 264 -43.65 -9.34 -43.17
C ILE A 264 -43.12 -10.31 -42.11
N ALA A 265 -42.29 -9.79 -41.17
CA ALA A 265 -41.85 -10.55 -40.02
C ALA A 265 -42.70 -10.18 -38.80
N SER A 266 -43.05 -11.18 -38.01
CA SER A 266 -43.58 -10.92 -36.67
C SER A 266 -42.55 -10.23 -35.77
N SER A 267 -43.01 -9.60 -34.68
CA SER A 267 -42.13 -9.25 -33.58
C SER A 267 -41.36 -10.47 -33.09
N PRO A 268 -40.11 -10.34 -32.69
CA PRO A 268 -39.35 -11.44 -32.11
C PRO A 268 -39.99 -11.96 -30.83
N VAL A 269 -40.14 -13.29 -30.74
CA VAL A 269 -40.55 -13.97 -29.51
C VAL A 269 -39.32 -14.61 -28.91
N TRP A 270 -38.97 -14.15 -27.71
CA TRP A 270 -37.75 -14.58 -27.04
C TRP A 270 -38.02 -15.74 -26.07
N SER A 271 -37.04 -16.66 -25.96
CA SER A 271 -36.99 -17.74 -24.99
C SER A 271 -35.58 -18.24 -24.80
N GLY A 272 -35.08 -18.18 -23.54
CA GLY A 272 -33.74 -18.68 -23.21
C GLY A 272 -32.59 -18.03 -23.97
N GLY A 273 -32.66 -16.70 -24.21
CA GLY A 273 -31.61 -15.94 -24.90
C GLY A 273 -31.67 -16.12 -26.44
N ARG A 274 -32.75 -16.68 -26.96
CA ARG A 274 -32.96 -16.89 -28.40
C ARG A 274 -34.32 -16.36 -28.81
N ALA A 275 -34.36 -15.75 -30.00
CA ALA A 275 -35.60 -15.31 -30.60
C ALA A 275 -36.08 -16.24 -31.70
N SER A 276 -37.37 -16.19 -31.94
CA SER A 276 -38.00 -16.71 -33.14
C SER A 276 -38.88 -15.64 -33.76
N ILE A 277 -38.96 -15.66 -35.07
CA ILE A 277 -39.89 -14.83 -35.85
C ILE A 277 -40.65 -15.70 -36.80
N THR A 278 -41.85 -15.24 -37.16
CA THR A 278 -42.65 -15.85 -38.23
C THR A 278 -42.60 -14.87 -39.41
N LEU A 279 -42.30 -15.42 -40.57
CA LEU A 279 -42.38 -14.69 -41.84
C LEU A 279 -43.68 -14.97 -42.53
N SER A 280 -44.27 -13.94 -43.16
CA SER A 280 -45.52 -14.11 -43.92
C SER A 280 -45.46 -13.26 -45.19
N THR A 281 -46.27 -13.66 -46.16
CA THR A 281 -46.45 -12.92 -47.41
C THR A 281 -47.87 -13.05 -47.88
N SER A 282 -48.38 -12.00 -48.55
CA SER A 282 -49.72 -12.03 -49.21
C SER A 282 -49.64 -12.53 -50.65
N SER A 283 -48.42 -12.81 -51.19
CA SER A 283 -48.25 -13.10 -52.61
C SER A 283 -48.57 -14.56 -53.02
N GLY A 284 -48.73 -15.49 -52.07
CA GLY A 284 -48.88 -16.92 -52.34
C GLY A 284 -47.54 -17.62 -52.78
N LEU A 285 -46.44 -16.92 -52.86
CA LEU A 285 -45.13 -17.43 -53.20
C LEU A 285 -44.43 -18.06 -52.00
N THR A 286 -43.49 -18.96 -52.28
CA THR A 286 -42.72 -19.62 -51.23
C THR A 286 -41.70 -18.67 -50.62
N ILE A 287 -41.63 -18.61 -49.29
CA ILE A 287 -40.59 -17.86 -48.59
C ILE A 287 -39.36 -18.75 -48.38
N GLN A 288 -38.21 -18.20 -48.75
CA GLN A 288 -36.91 -18.73 -48.36
C GLN A 288 -36.19 -17.72 -47.47
N TYR A 289 -35.47 -18.22 -46.50
CA TYR A 289 -34.68 -17.38 -45.58
C TYR A 289 -33.29 -17.92 -45.34
N GLN A 290 -32.40 -17.05 -44.93
CA GLN A 290 -31.06 -17.35 -44.43
C GLN A 290 -30.82 -16.63 -43.11
N LYS A 291 -30.02 -17.22 -42.21
CA LYS A 291 -29.61 -16.65 -40.95
C LYS A 291 -28.13 -16.17 -41.05
N GLY A 292 -27.87 -14.97 -40.57
CA GLY A 292 -26.49 -14.51 -40.26
C GLY A 292 -25.58 -14.25 -41.42
N GLY A 293 -26.04 -14.15 -42.65
CA GLY A 293 -25.26 -13.80 -43.82
C GLY A 293 -25.72 -14.53 -45.08
N ILE A 294 -25.47 -13.90 -46.25
CA ILE A 294 -26.00 -14.35 -47.55
C ILE A 294 -25.22 -15.47 -48.21
N ASN A 295 -24.15 -15.93 -47.62
CA ASN A 295 -23.33 -17.05 -48.17
C ASN A 295 -23.84 -18.42 -47.67
N GLY A 296 -24.93 -18.49 -46.88
CA GLY A 296 -25.55 -19.71 -46.43
C GLY A 296 -26.51 -20.30 -47.43
N SER A 297 -26.92 -21.54 -47.18
CA SER A 297 -27.99 -22.18 -47.93
C SER A 297 -29.34 -21.55 -47.61
N TRP A 298 -30.15 -21.31 -48.61
CA TRP A 298 -31.52 -20.83 -48.43
C TRP A 298 -32.41 -21.95 -47.88
N THR A 299 -33.10 -21.66 -46.81
CA THR A 299 -34.05 -22.57 -46.18
C THR A 299 -35.46 -22.15 -46.54
N THR A 300 -36.27 -23.09 -47.03
CA THR A 300 -37.70 -22.86 -47.32
C THR A 300 -38.49 -22.96 -46.00
N GLY A 301 -39.29 -21.94 -45.69
CA GLY A 301 -40.13 -21.94 -44.50
C GLY A 301 -40.51 -20.54 -44.04
N THR A 302 -41.43 -20.54 -43.08
CA THR A 302 -41.99 -19.28 -42.50
C THR A 302 -41.59 -19.07 -41.04
N SER A 303 -41.00 -20.07 -40.38
CA SER A 303 -40.56 -19.96 -38.97
C SER A 303 -39.06 -19.97 -38.89
N VAL A 304 -38.48 -18.94 -38.33
CA VAL A 304 -37.07 -18.78 -38.11
C VAL A 304 -36.78 -18.74 -36.64
N THR A 305 -36.07 -19.77 -36.14
CA THR A 305 -35.80 -19.95 -34.70
C THR A 305 -34.33 -19.85 -34.37
N GLY A 306 -34.02 -19.72 -33.08
CA GLY A 306 -32.64 -19.75 -32.56
C GLY A 306 -31.80 -18.50 -32.86
N LEU A 307 -32.47 -17.40 -33.14
CA LEU A 307 -31.87 -16.10 -33.46
C LEU A 307 -31.35 -15.41 -32.19
N LYS A 308 -30.31 -14.58 -32.36
CA LYS A 308 -29.76 -13.73 -31.31
C LYS A 308 -30.07 -12.26 -31.60
N HIS A 309 -29.90 -11.41 -30.63
CA HIS A 309 -29.87 -9.97 -30.82
C HIS A 309 -28.88 -9.60 -31.94
N ARG A 310 -29.31 -8.71 -32.82
CA ARG A 310 -28.62 -8.27 -34.06
C ARG A 310 -28.39 -9.33 -35.12
N ASP A 311 -28.91 -10.55 -34.93
CA ASP A 311 -28.94 -11.46 -36.06
C ASP A 311 -29.82 -10.86 -37.18
N THR A 312 -29.34 -10.99 -38.38
CA THR A 312 -30.10 -10.59 -39.56
C THR A 312 -30.63 -11.83 -40.25
N VAL A 313 -31.91 -11.82 -40.47
CA VAL A 313 -32.59 -12.80 -41.31
C VAL A 313 -32.83 -12.17 -42.66
N PHE A 314 -32.23 -12.74 -43.66
CA PHE A 314 -32.55 -12.36 -45.03
C PHE A 314 -33.68 -13.29 -45.52
N ALA A 315 -34.70 -12.76 -46.12
CA ALA A 315 -35.77 -13.51 -46.68
C ALA A 315 -36.01 -13.09 -48.12
N ARG A 316 -36.44 -14.05 -48.93
CA ARG A 316 -36.79 -13.81 -50.33
C ARG A 316 -37.99 -14.65 -50.70
N LEU A 317 -38.73 -14.24 -51.73
CA LEU A 317 -39.76 -14.97 -52.32
C LEU A 317 -39.21 -15.77 -53.52
N THR A 318 -39.76 -16.97 -53.76
CA THR A 318 -39.41 -17.76 -54.92
C THR A 318 -40.65 -18.46 -55.50
N ASP A 319 -40.67 -18.56 -56.81
CA ASP A 319 -41.61 -19.42 -57.57
C ASP A 319 -40.99 -20.79 -57.96
N GLY A 320 -39.76 -21.05 -57.46
CA GLY A 320 -38.96 -22.23 -57.79
C GLY A 320 -37.99 -22.06 -58.96
N LYS A 321 -38.05 -20.95 -59.67
CA LYS A 321 -37.10 -20.56 -60.75
C LYS A 321 -36.50 -19.17 -60.57
N ASN A 322 -37.27 -18.22 -60.05
CA ASN A 322 -36.85 -16.84 -59.85
C ASN A 322 -36.90 -16.49 -58.38
N TYR A 323 -36.18 -15.42 -58.04
CA TYR A 323 -36.14 -14.95 -56.70
C TYR A 323 -36.36 -13.42 -56.69
N GLY A 324 -37.12 -12.91 -55.70
CA GLY A 324 -37.40 -11.47 -55.54
C GLY A 324 -38.07 -11.15 -54.22
N GLY A 325 -38.51 -9.92 -54.04
CA GLY A 325 -39.20 -9.50 -52.84
C GLY A 325 -38.35 -9.61 -51.58
N GLU A 326 -37.07 -9.29 -51.71
CA GLU A 326 -36.09 -9.46 -50.64
C GLU A 326 -36.41 -8.58 -49.42
N ALA A 327 -36.27 -9.18 -48.25
CA ALA A 327 -36.39 -8.50 -46.96
C ALA A 327 -35.20 -8.83 -46.11
N SER A 328 -34.74 -7.83 -45.38
CA SER A 328 -33.70 -7.97 -44.33
C SER A 328 -34.34 -7.61 -42.98
N ILE A 329 -34.37 -8.55 -42.07
CA ILE A 329 -35.00 -8.43 -40.75
C ILE A 329 -33.90 -8.52 -39.71
N THR A 330 -33.67 -7.44 -39.01
CA THR A 330 -32.74 -7.43 -37.88
C THR A 330 -33.48 -7.73 -36.61
N ILE A 331 -32.98 -8.69 -35.84
CA ILE A 331 -33.57 -9.10 -34.58
C ILE A 331 -33.03 -8.18 -33.47
N LEU A 332 -33.91 -7.39 -32.91
CA LEU A 332 -33.54 -6.45 -31.86
C LEU A 332 -34.28 -6.86 -30.57
N ASP A 333 -33.50 -6.95 -29.52
CA ASP A 333 -34.00 -6.89 -28.17
C ASP A 333 -33.91 -5.44 -27.70
N THR A 334 -35.01 -4.86 -27.31
CA THR A 334 -35.11 -3.48 -26.80
C THR A 334 -35.68 -3.45 -25.39
N VAL A 335 -35.86 -4.62 -24.77
CA VAL A 335 -36.42 -4.76 -23.44
C VAL A 335 -35.26 -4.74 -22.44
N ALA A 336 -35.43 -3.93 -21.39
CA ALA A 336 -34.44 -3.93 -20.32
C ALA A 336 -34.51 -5.25 -19.53
N PRO A 337 -33.36 -5.70 -18.98
CA PRO A 337 -33.31 -6.86 -18.10
C PRO A 337 -34.32 -6.78 -16.94
N GLN A 338 -34.71 -7.92 -16.40
CA GLN A 338 -35.51 -7.99 -15.18
C GLN A 338 -34.62 -7.65 -13.95
N ASP A 339 -35.28 -7.38 -12.83
CA ASP A 339 -34.60 -7.16 -11.57
C ASP A 339 -33.74 -8.38 -11.20
N ALA A 340 -32.49 -8.14 -10.87
CA ALA A 340 -31.61 -9.18 -10.40
C ALA A 340 -32.12 -9.78 -9.08
N GLY A 341 -32.02 -11.10 -8.95
CA GLY A 341 -32.25 -11.76 -7.68
C GLY A 341 -31.08 -11.56 -6.75
N ILE A 342 -31.24 -10.76 -5.69
CA ILE A 342 -30.19 -10.52 -4.68
C ILE A 342 -30.61 -11.21 -3.41
N SER A 343 -29.80 -12.19 -2.95
CA SER A 343 -30.01 -12.90 -1.69
C SER A 343 -28.84 -12.62 -0.76
N LEU A 344 -29.09 -11.88 0.31
CA LEU A 344 -28.11 -11.56 1.33
C LEU A 344 -28.06 -12.64 2.39
N SER A 345 -26.87 -13.02 2.85
CA SER A 345 -26.65 -13.96 3.95
C SER A 345 -25.41 -13.56 4.78
N GLY A 346 -25.40 -13.93 6.06
CA GLY A 346 -24.38 -13.54 7.02
C GLY A 346 -24.86 -12.48 8.00
N THR A 347 -24.05 -12.20 9.00
CA THR A 347 -24.35 -11.16 10.01
C THR A 347 -23.87 -9.80 9.52
N SER A 348 -24.77 -8.85 9.51
CA SER A 348 -24.56 -7.48 9.02
C SER A 348 -23.85 -6.56 10.03
N THR A 349 -22.98 -7.08 10.91
CA THR A 349 -22.69 -6.34 12.13
C THR A 349 -21.27 -5.81 12.27
N THR A 350 -20.31 -6.12 11.39
CA THR A 350 -18.95 -5.57 11.58
C THR A 350 -18.23 -5.35 10.26
N THR A 351 -17.31 -4.39 10.22
CA THR A 351 -16.37 -4.17 9.11
C THR A 351 -15.48 -5.40 8.85
N ALA A 352 -15.37 -6.32 9.80
CA ALA A 352 -14.71 -7.61 9.66
C ALA A 352 -15.69 -8.75 9.32
N GLY A 353 -16.99 -8.59 9.57
CA GLY A 353 -18.03 -9.51 9.14
C GLY A 353 -18.23 -9.40 7.63
N SER A 354 -18.35 -10.51 6.96
CA SER A 354 -18.67 -10.53 5.54
C SER A 354 -20.16 -10.86 5.38
N VAL A 355 -20.93 -9.88 4.94
CA VAL A 355 -22.22 -10.19 4.33
C VAL A 355 -21.91 -10.71 2.93
N THR A 356 -22.48 -11.84 2.59
CA THR A 356 -22.39 -12.37 1.24
C THR A 356 -23.70 -12.10 0.51
N ALA A 357 -23.59 -11.69 -0.74
CA ALA A 357 -24.70 -11.50 -1.65
C ALA A 357 -24.61 -12.50 -2.80
N LYS A 358 -25.56 -13.41 -2.89
CA LYS A 358 -25.73 -14.24 -4.09
C LYS A 358 -26.58 -13.44 -5.08
N VAL A 359 -26.00 -13.14 -6.26
CA VAL A 359 -26.65 -12.32 -7.28
C VAL A 359 -26.97 -13.17 -8.51
N THR A 360 -28.23 -13.22 -8.88
CA THR A 360 -28.69 -13.88 -10.10
C THR A 360 -29.23 -12.83 -11.05
N LEU A 361 -28.46 -12.58 -12.11
CA LEU A 361 -28.85 -11.66 -13.19
C LEU A 361 -29.94 -12.32 -14.03
N LYS A 362 -30.90 -11.53 -14.50
CA LYS A 362 -32.08 -12.03 -15.24
C LYS A 362 -32.34 -11.20 -16.48
N ASP A 363 -32.48 -11.88 -17.56
CA ASP A 363 -33.02 -11.36 -18.80
C ASP A 363 -33.71 -12.52 -19.55
N ASN A 364 -34.95 -12.30 -19.99
CA ASN A 364 -35.76 -13.32 -20.66
C ASN A 364 -35.60 -13.28 -22.18
N GLU A 365 -35.07 -12.18 -22.69
CA GLU A 365 -34.98 -11.88 -24.10
C GLU A 365 -33.63 -12.32 -24.68
N SER A 366 -32.70 -11.40 -24.85
CA SER A 366 -31.39 -11.70 -25.44
C SER A 366 -30.48 -12.48 -24.51
N GLY A 367 -30.84 -12.55 -23.23
CA GLY A 367 -30.08 -13.14 -22.17
C GLY A 367 -29.05 -12.17 -21.58
N VAL A 368 -28.57 -12.46 -20.38
CA VAL A 368 -27.67 -11.57 -19.64
C VAL A 368 -26.29 -11.57 -20.24
N ASN A 369 -25.68 -10.39 -20.33
CA ASN A 369 -24.25 -10.17 -20.59
C ASN A 369 -23.52 -10.04 -19.25
N VAL A 370 -23.05 -11.16 -18.75
CA VAL A 370 -22.41 -11.22 -17.43
C VAL A 370 -21.18 -10.33 -17.36
N THR A 371 -20.38 -10.28 -18.42
CA THR A 371 -19.11 -9.51 -18.45
C THR A 371 -19.31 -8.02 -18.54
N ALA A 372 -20.45 -7.57 -19.09
CA ALA A 372 -20.83 -6.16 -19.13
C ALA A 372 -21.58 -5.74 -17.86
N SER A 373 -22.18 -6.69 -17.14
CA SER A 373 -22.89 -6.43 -15.90
C SER A 373 -21.94 -6.09 -14.78
N LYS A 374 -22.34 -5.16 -13.92
CA LYS A 374 -21.48 -4.60 -12.90
C LYS A 374 -22.19 -4.45 -11.57
N TRP A 375 -21.44 -4.21 -10.54
CA TRP A 375 -22.00 -3.89 -9.23
C TRP A 375 -21.14 -2.89 -8.47
N VAL A 376 -21.78 -2.21 -7.52
CA VAL A 376 -21.12 -1.35 -6.54
C VAL A 376 -21.81 -1.50 -5.20
N TYR A 377 -21.04 -1.39 -4.14
CA TYR A 377 -21.54 -1.44 -2.77
C TYR A 377 -21.20 -0.12 -2.09
N ASN A 378 -22.23 0.67 -1.75
CA ASN A 378 -22.07 2.02 -1.21
C ASN A 378 -23.24 2.39 -0.28
N THR A 379 -23.24 3.63 0.21
CA THR A 379 -24.23 4.15 1.17
C THR A 379 -25.47 4.79 0.53
N ASN A 380 -25.56 4.81 -0.80
CA ASN A 380 -26.73 5.40 -1.47
C ASN A 380 -27.92 4.45 -1.38
N SER A 381 -29.04 4.93 -0.86
CA SER A 381 -30.29 4.16 -0.73
C SER A 381 -31.20 4.26 -1.95
N GLY A 382 -30.94 5.17 -2.88
CA GLY A 382 -31.71 5.40 -4.09
C GLY A 382 -30.99 4.91 -5.34
N ASN A 383 -31.71 4.94 -6.47
CA ASN A 383 -31.11 4.60 -7.76
C ASN A 383 -29.93 5.51 -8.10
N ILE A 384 -28.85 4.89 -8.55
CA ILE A 384 -27.66 5.59 -9.05
C ILE A 384 -27.62 5.64 -10.58
N GLY A 385 -28.63 5.04 -11.23
CA GLY A 385 -28.83 5.02 -12.68
C GLY A 385 -28.03 3.95 -13.39
N THR A 386 -28.13 3.94 -14.71
CA THR A 386 -27.55 2.91 -15.57
C THR A 386 -26.21 3.31 -16.21
N ASN A 387 -25.55 4.36 -15.70
CA ASN A 387 -24.22 4.75 -16.15
C ASN A 387 -23.18 3.76 -15.59
N GLU A 388 -22.48 3.04 -16.46
CA GLU A 388 -21.50 2.03 -16.08
C GLU A 388 -20.32 2.56 -15.24
N SER A 389 -19.98 3.83 -15.38
CA SER A 389 -18.93 4.47 -14.59
C SER A 389 -19.28 4.59 -13.10
N SER A 390 -20.57 4.47 -12.75
CA SER A 390 -21.03 4.45 -11.35
C SER A 390 -20.79 3.10 -10.65
N TYR A 391 -20.38 2.06 -11.40
CA TYR A 391 -20.18 0.70 -10.90
C TYR A 391 -18.72 0.28 -11.13
N ASN A 392 -18.04 -0.07 -10.08
CA ASN A 392 -16.59 -0.32 -10.10
C ASN A 392 -16.17 -1.79 -10.05
N ASN A 393 -17.13 -2.72 -9.98
CA ASN A 393 -16.87 -4.14 -9.95
C ASN A 393 -17.62 -4.89 -11.06
N ASN A 394 -17.00 -5.93 -11.60
CA ASN A 394 -17.56 -6.77 -12.64
C ASN A 394 -18.07 -8.11 -12.06
N PHE A 395 -18.99 -8.75 -12.75
CA PHE A 395 -19.36 -10.14 -12.49
C PHE A 395 -18.46 -11.10 -13.26
N SER A 396 -18.08 -12.21 -12.62
CA SER A 396 -17.34 -13.30 -13.27
C SER A 396 -18.27 -14.42 -13.76
N SER A 397 -19.44 -14.55 -13.15
CA SER A 397 -20.45 -15.55 -13.51
C SER A 397 -21.84 -15.11 -13.06
N ASN A 398 -22.88 -15.61 -13.72
CA ASN A 398 -24.25 -15.45 -13.22
C ASN A 398 -24.47 -16.37 -12.00
N GLY A 399 -25.14 -15.88 -11.00
CA GLY A 399 -25.30 -16.57 -9.72
C GLY A 399 -24.08 -16.45 -8.79
N GLN A 400 -23.17 -15.54 -9.08
CA GLN A 400 -21.98 -15.26 -8.27
C GLN A 400 -22.35 -14.90 -6.84
N THR A 401 -21.59 -15.45 -5.89
CA THR A 401 -21.62 -14.98 -4.51
C THR A 401 -20.54 -13.93 -4.31
N ILE A 402 -20.92 -12.75 -3.88
CA ILE A 402 -20.06 -11.60 -3.64
C ILE A 402 -19.90 -11.42 -2.14
N THR A 403 -18.67 -11.19 -1.69
CA THR A 403 -18.41 -10.75 -0.32
C THR A 403 -18.45 -9.24 -0.27
N LEU A 404 -19.41 -8.69 0.46
CA LEU A 404 -19.60 -7.24 0.64
C LEU A 404 -18.73 -6.77 1.81
N LYS A 405 -17.87 -5.80 1.55
CA LYS A 405 -16.97 -5.21 2.54
C LYS A 405 -17.16 -3.70 2.55
N ALA A 406 -17.21 -3.12 3.75
CA ALA A 406 -17.14 -1.69 3.95
C ALA A 406 -16.12 -1.37 5.04
N THR A 407 -15.41 -0.26 4.91
CA THR A 407 -14.38 0.18 5.84
C THR A 407 -14.89 1.18 6.87
N THR A 408 -16.02 1.79 6.60
CA THR A 408 -16.70 2.75 7.48
C THR A 408 -18.03 2.20 7.97
N PRO A 409 -18.38 2.42 9.23
CA PRO A 409 -19.74 2.08 9.73
C PRO A 409 -20.80 2.87 8.99
N GLY A 410 -21.96 2.27 8.82
CA GLY A 410 -23.07 2.92 8.14
C GLY A 410 -24.02 1.92 7.50
N THR A 411 -25.05 2.42 6.85
CA THR A 411 -25.99 1.61 6.08
C THR A 411 -25.56 1.61 4.61
N TYR A 412 -25.42 0.43 4.06
CA TYR A 412 -24.92 0.21 2.70
C TYR A 412 -25.94 -0.56 1.88
N TYR A 413 -25.86 -0.39 0.58
CA TYR A 413 -26.70 -1.06 -0.40
C TYR A 413 -25.85 -1.62 -1.53
N LEU A 414 -26.18 -2.83 -2.00
CA LEU A 414 -25.59 -3.40 -3.20
C LEU A 414 -26.43 -2.96 -4.40
N HIS A 415 -25.85 -2.19 -5.28
CA HIS A 415 -26.39 -1.80 -6.57
C HIS A 415 -25.86 -2.75 -7.63
N VAL A 416 -26.75 -3.36 -8.38
CA VAL A 416 -26.46 -4.30 -9.46
C VAL A 416 -26.95 -3.71 -10.77
N LEU A 417 -26.03 -3.46 -11.68
CA LEU A 417 -26.34 -3.11 -13.05
C LEU A 417 -26.35 -4.39 -13.90
N THR A 418 -27.52 -4.87 -14.23
CA THR A 418 -27.68 -5.94 -15.20
C THR A 418 -27.64 -5.35 -16.60
N VAL A 419 -26.82 -5.94 -17.45
CA VAL A 419 -26.75 -5.63 -18.89
C VAL A 419 -27.06 -6.91 -19.62
N ASP A 420 -27.95 -6.81 -20.61
CA ASP A 420 -28.26 -7.94 -21.50
C ASP A 420 -27.28 -8.02 -22.69
N ASN A 421 -27.46 -9.01 -23.53
CA ASN A 421 -26.65 -9.17 -24.75
C ASN A 421 -26.98 -8.15 -25.83
N ALA A 422 -28.07 -7.39 -25.66
CA ALA A 422 -28.44 -6.29 -26.53
C ALA A 422 -27.86 -4.94 -26.10
N GLY A 423 -27.36 -4.85 -24.86
CA GLY A 423 -26.84 -3.63 -24.26
C GLY A 423 -27.87 -2.82 -23.49
N ASN A 424 -29.12 -3.34 -23.33
CA ASN A 424 -30.10 -2.71 -22.47
C ASN A 424 -29.69 -2.93 -21.01
N LYS A 425 -30.09 -2.01 -20.13
CA LYS A 425 -29.59 -1.93 -18.79
C LYS A 425 -30.67 -1.78 -17.75
N LYS A 426 -30.54 -2.43 -16.63
CA LYS A 426 -31.43 -2.31 -15.47
C LYS A 426 -30.60 -2.28 -14.20
N GLU A 427 -30.91 -1.31 -13.35
CA GLU A 427 -30.39 -1.30 -11.98
C GLU A 427 -31.35 -2.03 -11.03
N THR A 428 -30.75 -2.82 -10.12
CA THR A 428 -31.46 -3.44 -8.99
C THR A 428 -30.69 -3.11 -7.72
N ILE A 429 -31.40 -2.73 -6.66
CA ILE A 429 -30.82 -2.38 -5.35
C ILE A 429 -31.22 -3.46 -4.34
N SER A 430 -30.25 -3.85 -3.49
CA SER A 430 -30.51 -4.78 -2.40
C SER A 430 -31.32 -4.14 -1.26
N SER A 431 -31.77 -4.95 -0.31
CA SER A 431 -32.11 -4.47 1.02
C SER A 431 -30.87 -3.85 1.71
N ALA A 432 -31.14 -3.02 2.72
CA ALA A 432 -30.09 -2.37 3.53
C ALA A 432 -29.19 -3.38 4.25
N VAL A 433 -27.90 -3.12 4.25
CA VAL A 433 -26.88 -3.83 5.05
C VAL A 433 -26.30 -2.83 6.05
N THR A 434 -26.56 -3.04 7.34
CA THR A 434 -25.93 -2.23 8.38
C THR A 434 -24.54 -2.77 8.67
N VAL A 435 -23.55 -1.90 8.58
CA VAL A 435 -22.16 -2.16 8.93
C VAL A 435 -21.84 -1.41 10.20
N GLU A 436 -21.67 -2.13 11.30
CA GLU A 436 -21.23 -1.56 12.56
C GLU A 436 -19.71 -1.32 12.51
N LYS A 437 -19.21 -0.40 13.36
CA LYS A 437 -17.77 -0.16 13.49
C LYS A 437 -17.10 -1.44 13.99
N ALA A 438 -16.24 -2.04 13.19
CA ALA A 438 -15.44 -3.17 13.66
C ALA A 438 -14.49 -2.71 14.75
N LEU A 439 -14.25 -3.60 15.67
CA LEU A 439 -13.06 -3.59 16.47
C LEU A 439 -11.88 -3.93 15.52
N VAL A 440 -11.24 -2.92 14.96
CA VAL A 440 -10.02 -3.10 14.17
C VAL A 440 -8.82 -2.94 15.09
N ALA A 441 -7.84 -3.79 14.94
CA ALA A 441 -6.59 -3.71 15.67
C ALA A 441 -5.59 -2.81 14.93
N ASP A 442 -5.96 -1.54 14.72
CA ASP A 442 -5.22 -0.55 13.92
C ASP A 442 -4.80 0.69 14.73
N GLY A 443 -4.95 0.65 16.05
CA GLY A 443 -4.63 1.76 16.93
C GLY A 443 -5.70 2.85 17.01
N SER A 444 -6.82 2.72 16.30
CA SER A 444 -7.92 3.67 16.39
C SER A 444 -8.60 3.62 17.76
N TYR A 445 -9.28 4.72 18.14
CA TYR A 445 -10.00 4.76 19.40
C TYR A 445 -11.27 3.90 19.34
N ASN A 446 -11.44 3.05 20.33
CA ASN A 446 -12.62 2.23 20.53
C ASN A 446 -13.55 2.88 21.57
N GLU A 447 -14.67 3.43 21.12
CA GLU A 447 -15.64 4.10 21.98
C GLU A 447 -16.23 3.17 23.06
N ASP A 448 -16.51 1.90 22.71
CA ASP A 448 -17.11 0.91 23.62
C ASP A 448 -16.16 0.49 24.75
N LYS A 449 -14.86 0.48 24.45
CA LYS A 449 -13.80 0.10 25.40
C LYS A 449 -13.17 1.32 26.09
N GLY A 450 -13.40 2.53 25.57
CA GLY A 450 -12.81 3.76 26.08
C GLY A 450 -11.28 3.84 25.95
N VAL A 451 -10.71 3.13 24.99
CA VAL A 451 -9.26 2.97 24.82
C VAL A 451 -8.89 2.74 23.37
N ASN A 452 -7.67 3.10 22.98
CA ASN A 452 -7.15 2.79 21.64
C ASN A 452 -7.03 1.28 21.44
N THR A 453 -7.54 0.80 20.33
CA THR A 453 -7.36 -0.59 19.92
C THR A 453 -5.86 -0.91 19.81
N PRO A 454 -5.44 -2.14 20.13
CA PRO A 454 -4.07 -2.53 19.84
C PRO A 454 -3.78 -2.44 18.34
N ASN A 455 -2.66 -1.81 17.96
CA ASN A 455 -2.24 -1.78 16.55
C ASN A 455 -1.45 -3.06 16.23
N LEU A 456 -2.09 -4.00 15.54
CA LEU A 456 -1.44 -5.23 15.06
C LEU A 456 -0.67 -4.92 13.78
N GLY A 457 0.62 -4.73 13.92
CA GLY A 457 1.49 -4.58 12.75
C GLY A 457 1.69 -5.91 12.01
N SER A 458 2.31 -5.81 10.84
CA SER A 458 2.56 -6.97 9.97
C SER A 458 3.33 -8.08 10.70
N GLY A 459 2.83 -9.31 10.63
CA GLY A 459 3.44 -10.48 11.27
C GLY A 459 3.10 -10.64 12.76
N MET A 460 2.19 -9.81 13.30
CA MET A 460 1.66 -9.99 14.65
C MET A 460 0.30 -10.69 14.62
N THR A 461 0.08 -11.57 15.59
CA THR A 461 -1.18 -12.28 15.81
C THR A 461 -1.70 -11.99 17.22
N ALA A 462 -2.95 -11.56 17.32
CA ALA A 462 -3.63 -11.38 18.59
C ALA A 462 -3.72 -12.73 19.35
N ILE A 463 -3.51 -12.69 20.67
CA ILE A 463 -3.70 -13.87 21.52
C ILE A 463 -4.53 -13.50 22.73
N LYS A 464 -5.41 -14.42 23.16
CA LYS A 464 -6.18 -14.29 24.39
C LYS A 464 -6.01 -15.50 25.29
N TRP A 465 -6.18 -15.31 26.60
CA TRP A 465 -6.14 -16.38 27.59
C TRP A 465 -7.51 -17.06 27.68
N ASN A 466 -7.53 -18.38 27.49
CA ASN A 466 -8.77 -19.17 27.53
C ASN A 466 -9.06 -19.80 28.92
N GLY A 467 -8.29 -19.41 29.94
CA GLY A 467 -8.36 -19.99 31.29
C GLY A 467 -7.21 -20.97 31.60
N SER A 468 -6.54 -21.51 30.57
CA SER A 468 -5.46 -22.48 30.75
C SER A 468 -4.23 -22.22 29.86
N SER A 469 -4.43 -21.60 28.69
CA SER A 469 -3.38 -21.33 27.72
C SER A 469 -3.70 -20.08 26.87
N TRP A 470 -2.67 -19.53 26.23
CA TRP A 470 -2.82 -18.50 25.21
C TRP A 470 -3.25 -19.15 23.90
N VAL A 471 -4.35 -18.69 23.35
CA VAL A 471 -4.88 -19.11 22.06
C VAL A 471 -4.91 -17.91 21.10
N GLU A 472 -4.73 -18.18 19.82
CA GLU A 472 -4.86 -17.14 18.81
C GLU A 472 -6.30 -16.63 18.75
N THR A 473 -6.43 -15.37 18.45
CA THR A 473 -7.69 -14.68 18.26
C THR A 473 -7.55 -13.63 17.16
N THR A 474 -8.56 -12.82 16.95
CA THR A 474 -8.54 -11.74 15.95
C THR A 474 -8.62 -10.36 16.61
N GLY A 475 -8.18 -9.33 15.91
CA GLY A 475 -8.31 -7.94 16.37
C GLY A 475 -9.77 -7.50 16.57
N SER A 476 -10.72 -8.23 15.99
CA SER A 476 -12.16 -8.00 16.14
C SER A 476 -12.81 -8.76 17.30
N ASP A 477 -12.05 -9.58 18.01
CA ASP A 477 -12.58 -10.33 19.15
C ASP A 477 -12.91 -9.40 20.32
N LYS A 478 -14.18 -9.33 20.69
CA LYS A 478 -14.67 -8.48 21.80
C LYS A 478 -14.03 -8.87 23.16
N ASP A 479 -13.59 -10.10 23.32
CA ASP A 479 -13.00 -10.64 24.55
C ASP A 479 -11.47 -10.59 24.57
N TRP A 480 -10.83 -10.06 23.52
CA TRP A 480 -9.38 -10.01 23.41
C TRP A 480 -8.74 -9.19 24.54
N TYR A 481 -9.31 -8.04 24.86
CA TYR A 481 -8.82 -7.17 25.92
C TYR A 481 -9.95 -6.41 26.63
N ASP A 482 -9.67 -6.04 27.87
CA ASP A 482 -10.52 -5.17 28.70
C ASP A 482 -9.67 -4.53 29.79
N TYR A 483 -9.27 -3.27 29.61
CA TYR A 483 -8.42 -2.57 30.58
C TYR A 483 -9.11 -2.34 31.89
N THR A 484 -10.43 -2.16 31.94
CA THR A 484 -11.21 -2.05 33.17
C THR A 484 -11.16 -3.35 33.99
N ALA A 485 -11.16 -4.49 33.31
CA ALA A 485 -10.99 -5.80 33.93
C ALA A 485 -9.51 -6.23 34.08
N LYS A 486 -8.55 -5.33 33.84
CA LYS A 486 -7.10 -5.58 33.89
C LYS A 486 -6.63 -6.67 32.92
N LYS A 487 -7.37 -6.85 31.82
CA LYS A 487 -7.01 -7.71 30.71
C LYS A 487 -6.33 -6.86 29.64
N TRP A 488 -5.03 -6.60 29.80
CA TRP A 488 -4.27 -5.90 28.76
C TRP A 488 -4.16 -6.78 27.51
N ALA A 489 -4.19 -6.17 26.34
CA ALA A 489 -4.11 -6.92 25.10
C ALA A 489 -2.74 -7.58 24.93
N ASN A 490 -2.75 -8.82 24.47
CA ASN A 490 -1.55 -9.59 24.18
C ASN A 490 -1.51 -10.02 22.72
N ALA A 491 -0.30 -10.10 22.16
CA ALA A 491 -0.06 -10.59 20.80
C ALA A 491 1.23 -11.43 20.75
N LYS A 492 1.40 -12.16 19.65
CA LYS A 492 2.65 -12.83 19.29
C LYS A 492 3.16 -12.30 17.97
N THR A 493 4.47 -12.21 17.83
CA THR A 493 5.14 -12.10 16.53
C THR A 493 5.32 -13.49 15.91
N SER A 494 5.63 -13.55 14.62
CA SER A 494 5.77 -14.81 13.86
C SER A 494 6.80 -15.79 14.42
N ASP A 495 7.79 -15.30 15.17
CA ASP A 495 8.75 -16.11 15.90
C ASP A 495 8.19 -16.69 17.22
N GLY A 496 6.95 -16.35 17.58
CA GLY A 496 6.26 -16.75 18.81
C GLY A 496 6.57 -15.89 20.04
N SER A 497 7.36 -14.82 19.90
CA SER A 497 7.60 -13.87 20.99
C SER A 497 6.32 -13.16 21.42
N MET A 498 6.15 -12.91 22.71
CA MET A 498 4.93 -12.42 23.34
C MET A 498 5.03 -10.93 23.70
N TRP A 499 3.97 -10.19 23.44
CA TRP A 499 3.90 -8.74 23.57
C TRP A 499 2.63 -8.31 24.28
N VAL A 500 2.71 -7.20 25.03
CA VAL A 500 1.60 -6.58 25.75
C VAL A 500 1.41 -5.17 25.22
N TRP A 501 0.18 -4.81 24.87
CA TRP A 501 -0.17 -3.48 24.37
C TRP A 501 -0.34 -2.48 25.50
N ILE A 502 0.35 -1.37 25.40
CA ILE A 502 0.20 -0.20 26.28
C ILE A 502 -0.44 0.90 25.44
N PRO A 503 -1.74 1.16 25.59
CA PRO A 503 -2.43 2.19 24.81
C PRO A 503 -2.01 3.58 25.25
N ARG A 504 -2.03 4.54 24.34
CA ARG A 504 -1.74 5.96 24.64
C ARG A 504 -2.68 6.51 25.68
N TYR A 505 -2.11 7.20 26.66
CA TYR A 505 -2.87 7.79 27.77
C TYR A 505 -2.24 9.09 28.28
N ALA A 506 -3.05 9.87 28.97
CA ALA A 506 -2.61 10.94 29.86
C ALA A 506 -2.68 10.47 31.32
N TYR A 507 -1.81 11.01 32.17
CA TYR A 507 -1.73 10.65 33.58
C TYR A 507 -1.68 11.89 34.47
N ASN A 508 -2.04 11.69 35.75
CA ASN A 508 -1.95 12.67 36.82
C ASN A 508 -1.50 11.97 38.10
N ILE A 509 -0.40 12.40 38.67
CA ILE A 509 0.04 11.98 40.00
C ILE A 509 -0.67 12.87 41.03
N THR A 510 -1.73 12.33 41.62
CA THR A 510 -2.60 13.10 42.56
C THR A 510 -2.03 13.16 43.99
N SER A 511 -1.15 12.24 44.34
CA SER A 511 -0.41 12.22 45.61
C SER A 511 0.90 11.50 45.50
N GLY A 512 1.82 11.70 46.43
CA GLY A 512 3.13 11.03 46.44
C GLY A 512 4.13 11.53 45.41
N TYR A 513 3.84 12.62 44.71
CA TYR A 513 4.76 13.24 43.75
C TYR A 513 6.07 13.63 44.46
N HIS A 514 7.20 13.34 43.83
CA HIS A 514 8.55 13.60 44.32
C HIS A 514 8.71 13.19 45.79
N SER A 515 8.33 11.94 46.08
CA SER A 515 8.27 11.37 47.44
C SER A 515 8.61 9.89 47.40
N ASN A 516 9.09 9.35 48.54
CA ASN A 516 9.22 7.88 48.70
C ASN A 516 7.91 7.24 49.19
N THR A 517 6.94 8.05 49.53
CA THR A 517 5.61 7.55 49.92
C THR A 517 4.81 7.25 48.63
N VAL A 518 4.33 6.02 48.54
CA VAL A 518 3.54 5.58 47.39
C VAL A 518 2.32 6.45 47.21
N GLY A 519 2.19 7.06 46.09
CA GLY A 519 1.09 7.92 45.72
C GLY A 519 0.01 7.25 44.89
N ASN A 520 -0.88 8.07 44.32
CA ASN A 520 -1.94 7.65 43.43
C ASN A 520 -1.73 8.25 42.04
N ILE A 521 -1.99 7.43 41.03
CA ILE A 521 -1.95 7.85 39.63
C ILE A 521 -3.33 7.65 39.02
N GLU A 522 -3.84 8.71 38.43
CA GLU A 522 -5.02 8.67 37.59
C GLU A 522 -4.59 8.57 36.12
N ILE A 523 -5.30 7.79 35.34
CA ILE A 523 -5.07 7.57 33.92
C ILE A 523 -6.37 7.86 33.17
N GLU A 524 -6.24 8.63 32.08
CA GLU A 524 -7.26 8.81 31.06
C GLU A 524 -6.68 8.38 29.71
N PHE A 525 -7.30 7.42 29.05
CA PHE A 525 -6.85 6.99 27.70
C PHE A 525 -7.13 8.07 26.67
N MET A 526 -6.24 8.22 25.70
CA MET A 526 -6.36 9.22 24.64
C MET A 526 -7.20 8.69 23.48
N LYS A 527 -7.91 9.58 22.77
CA LYS A 527 -8.67 9.23 21.56
C LYS A 527 -7.77 9.19 20.33
N GLY A 528 -7.28 8.02 20.01
CA GLY A 528 -6.40 7.82 18.85
C GLY A 528 -5.12 8.66 18.96
N LEU A 529 -4.83 9.42 17.92
CA LEU A 529 -3.66 10.30 17.84
C LEU A 529 -3.98 11.75 18.25
N THR A 530 -5.23 12.07 18.63
CA THR A 530 -5.62 13.42 19.04
C THR A 530 -5.19 13.73 20.48
N ASP A 531 -5.08 15.00 20.82
CA ASP A 531 -4.85 15.44 22.19
C ASP A 531 -6.17 15.65 22.95
N GLU A 532 -7.04 14.62 22.90
CA GLU A 532 -8.27 14.52 23.63
C GLU A 532 -8.33 13.17 24.36
N THR A 533 -8.72 13.16 25.63
CA THR A 533 -8.90 11.92 26.38
C THR A 533 -10.29 11.32 26.18
N SER A 534 -10.46 10.07 26.58
CA SER A 534 -11.76 9.36 26.59
C SER A 534 -12.82 10.07 27.45
N THR A 535 -12.41 10.92 28.38
CA THR A 535 -13.30 11.74 29.25
C THR A 535 -13.53 13.14 28.69
N GLY A 536 -12.92 13.50 27.56
CA GLY A 536 -13.07 14.81 26.91
C GLY A 536 -12.07 15.86 27.35
N ARG A 537 -10.99 15.51 28.08
CA ARG A 537 -9.94 16.45 28.44
C ARG A 537 -9.11 16.82 27.21
N THR A 538 -8.88 18.12 27.01
CA THR A 538 -8.08 18.67 25.90
C THR A 538 -6.96 19.60 26.36
N SER A 539 -6.79 19.78 27.69
CA SER A 539 -5.76 20.64 28.25
C SER A 539 -4.80 19.82 29.12
N PHE A 540 -3.51 19.97 28.87
CA PHE A 540 -2.43 19.24 29.53
C PHE A 540 -1.30 20.20 29.88
N GLN A 541 -0.70 20.03 31.06
CA GLN A 541 0.46 20.80 31.49
C GLN A 541 1.75 20.33 30.79
N ASN A 542 1.87 19.01 30.55
CA ASN A 542 3.05 18.37 29.98
C ASN A 542 4.34 18.80 30.71
N ALA A 543 4.28 18.76 32.01
CA ALA A 543 5.32 19.20 32.93
C ALA A 543 5.31 18.37 34.21
N SER A 544 6.47 18.10 34.78
CA SER A 544 6.62 17.43 36.07
C SER A 544 5.94 18.26 37.18
N GLY A 545 5.07 17.64 37.97
CA GLY A 545 4.33 18.30 39.07
C GLY A 545 3.13 17.53 39.56
N GLN A 546 2.87 17.60 40.88
CA GLN A 546 1.67 16.99 41.48
C GLN A 546 0.42 17.66 40.92
N GLY A 547 -0.57 16.87 40.58
CA GLY A 547 -1.85 17.35 40.05
C GLY A 547 -1.84 17.74 38.57
N ASN A 548 -0.67 17.72 37.91
CA ASN A 548 -0.55 18.00 36.50
C ASN A 548 -1.10 16.83 35.66
N TRP A 549 -1.96 17.17 34.72
CA TRP A 549 -2.34 16.22 33.67
C TRP A 549 -1.33 16.29 32.51
N ASN A 550 -0.69 15.20 32.24
CA ASN A 550 0.37 15.10 31.25
C ASN A 550 0.04 14.01 30.22
N ILE A 551 0.11 14.32 28.92
CA ILE A 551 0.16 13.26 27.91
C ILE A 551 1.48 12.53 28.11
N HIS A 552 1.42 11.21 28.24
CA HIS A 552 2.63 10.45 28.58
C HIS A 552 3.64 10.50 27.43
N PRO A 553 4.92 10.88 27.67
CA PRO A 553 5.92 11.13 26.61
C PRO A 553 6.33 9.89 25.83
N ALA A 554 6.15 8.69 26.39
CA ALA A 554 6.44 7.43 25.71
C ALA A 554 5.70 7.26 24.38
N PHE A 555 4.55 7.90 24.22
CA PHE A 555 3.74 7.79 23.00
C PHE A 555 4.15 8.77 21.90
N ASN A 556 5.41 9.20 21.94
CA ASN A 556 6.05 9.98 20.89
C ASN A 556 7.28 9.24 20.34
N TYR A 557 7.17 8.72 19.14
CA TYR A 557 8.25 8.04 18.41
C TYR A 557 8.68 8.86 17.19
N GLY A 558 9.03 10.14 17.39
CA GLY A 558 9.21 11.10 16.31
C GLY A 558 7.89 11.57 15.68
N GLN A 559 6.81 10.89 16.00
CA GLN A 559 5.41 11.24 15.75
C GLN A 559 4.55 10.63 16.86
N THR A 560 3.34 11.15 17.04
CA THR A 560 2.39 10.58 18.00
C THR A 560 2.00 9.16 17.57
N VAL A 561 2.00 8.22 18.53
CA VAL A 561 1.57 6.83 18.32
C VAL A 561 0.39 6.50 19.24
N SER A 562 -0.48 5.59 18.79
CA SER A 562 -1.70 5.21 19.53
C SER A 562 -1.42 4.31 20.75
N GLY A 563 -0.22 3.78 20.85
CA GLY A 563 0.29 2.92 21.91
C GLY A 563 1.58 2.22 21.50
N LEU A 564 2.07 1.34 22.38
CA LEU A 564 3.28 0.54 22.16
C LEU A 564 3.05 -0.92 22.52
N TRP A 565 3.76 -1.83 21.85
CA TRP A 565 3.88 -3.22 22.21
C TRP A 565 5.14 -3.42 23.05
N VAL A 566 4.99 -3.70 24.33
CA VAL A 566 6.09 -3.97 25.24
C VAL A 566 6.30 -5.47 25.32
N ALA A 567 7.55 -5.92 25.26
CA ALA A 567 7.88 -7.33 25.48
C ALA A 567 7.33 -7.83 26.82
N LYS A 568 6.57 -8.92 26.78
CA LYS A 568 5.86 -9.45 27.95
C LYS A 568 6.80 -9.89 29.07
N PHE A 569 8.00 -10.36 28.69
CA PHE A 569 9.08 -10.82 29.54
C PHE A 569 10.37 -10.11 29.17
N GLU A 570 11.40 -10.21 30.01
CA GLU A 570 12.76 -9.85 29.63
C GLU A 570 13.18 -10.61 28.35
N ALA A 571 14.10 -10.02 27.57
CA ALA A 571 14.64 -10.72 26.42
C ALA A 571 15.41 -11.98 26.80
N SER A 572 15.21 -13.06 26.07
CA SER A 572 15.99 -14.29 26.12
C SER A 572 16.80 -14.47 24.82
N ASN A 573 17.80 -15.36 24.86
CA ASN A 573 18.66 -15.65 23.70
C ASN A 573 18.22 -16.92 23.00
N SER A 574 17.80 -16.80 21.75
CA SER A 574 17.53 -17.93 20.87
C SER A 574 18.46 -17.90 19.66
N GLY A 575 19.59 -18.57 19.76
CA GLY A 575 20.57 -18.65 18.67
C GLY A 575 21.18 -17.29 18.26
N GLY A 576 21.44 -16.41 19.22
CA GLY A 576 21.97 -15.06 18.99
C GLY A 576 20.91 -14.04 18.58
N LYS A 577 19.64 -14.36 18.70
CA LYS A 577 18.52 -13.47 18.41
C LYS A 577 17.63 -13.30 19.65
N ILE A 578 16.96 -12.15 19.73
CA ILE A 578 15.95 -11.91 20.76
C ILE A 578 14.80 -12.91 20.61
N LYS A 579 14.38 -13.45 21.74
CA LYS A 579 13.13 -14.16 21.92
C LYS A 579 12.45 -13.61 23.18
N VAL A 580 11.14 -13.44 23.15
CA VAL A 580 10.35 -13.01 24.32
C VAL A 580 9.41 -14.13 24.70
N GLU A 581 9.81 -14.92 25.67
CA GLU A 581 9.07 -16.11 26.10
C GLU A 581 9.25 -16.36 27.61
N PRO A 582 8.29 -17.03 28.26
CA PRO A 582 8.41 -17.33 29.67
C PRO A 582 9.31 -18.53 29.96
N GLY A 583 9.79 -18.59 31.16
CA GLY A 583 10.40 -19.82 31.75
C GLY A 583 11.76 -20.16 31.20
N VAL A 584 12.45 -19.20 30.62
CA VAL A 584 13.82 -19.33 30.10
C VAL A 584 14.75 -18.29 30.76
N SER A 585 16.04 -18.55 30.74
CA SER A 585 17.00 -17.57 31.28
C SER A 585 17.03 -16.30 30.46
N SER A 586 16.96 -15.15 31.13
CA SER A 586 17.12 -13.82 30.51
C SER A 586 18.46 -13.69 29.80
N TRP A 587 18.47 -12.91 28.69
CA TRP A 587 19.70 -12.73 27.91
C TRP A 587 20.65 -11.74 28.59
N ARG A 588 21.61 -12.26 29.28
CA ARG A 588 22.63 -11.57 30.07
C ARG A 588 23.96 -11.55 29.32
N TYR A 589 25.02 -10.99 29.95
CA TYR A 589 26.39 -10.93 29.42
C TYR A 589 26.49 -10.20 28.07
N ASN A 590 25.86 -9.04 27.97
CA ASN A 590 25.94 -8.15 26.80
C ASN A 590 26.19 -6.71 27.25
N HIS A 591 26.98 -5.97 26.47
CA HIS A 591 27.07 -4.52 26.62
C HIS A 591 25.78 -3.84 26.21
N ILE A 592 25.46 -2.70 26.82
CA ILE A 592 24.27 -1.92 26.52
C ILE A 592 24.14 -1.59 25.02
N GLY A 593 25.24 -1.27 24.34
CA GLY A 593 25.28 -1.01 22.90
C GLY A 593 24.91 -2.23 22.06
N SER A 594 25.30 -3.43 22.48
CA SER A 594 24.90 -4.69 21.82
C SER A 594 23.42 -4.99 22.06
N MET A 595 22.94 -4.80 23.30
CA MET A 595 21.52 -4.95 23.64
C MET A 595 20.66 -3.99 22.81
N TYR A 596 21.07 -2.72 22.72
CA TYR A 596 20.40 -1.73 21.87
C TYR A 596 20.35 -2.16 20.40
N THR A 597 21.49 -2.59 19.84
CA THR A 597 21.58 -3.04 18.44
C THR A 597 20.71 -4.26 18.19
N ASN A 598 20.69 -5.23 19.11
CA ASN A 598 19.85 -6.41 19.02
C ASN A 598 18.36 -6.03 19.00
N CYS A 599 17.94 -5.07 19.82
CA CYS A 599 16.57 -4.57 19.83
C CYS A 599 16.21 -3.85 18.53
N ILE A 600 17.06 -2.97 18.00
CA ILE A 600 16.83 -2.28 16.71
C ILE A 600 16.69 -3.29 15.57
N ASN A 601 17.51 -4.35 15.58
CA ASN A 601 17.55 -5.35 14.52
C ASN A 601 16.49 -6.46 14.66
N TYR A 602 15.73 -6.50 15.75
CA TYR A 602 14.76 -7.57 15.98
C TYR A 602 13.66 -7.56 14.92
N ASN A 603 13.04 -6.40 14.66
CA ASN A 603 11.98 -6.28 13.65
C ASN A 603 11.86 -4.84 13.15
N SER A 604 12.52 -4.52 12.05
CA SER A 604 12.52 -3.16 11.48
C SER A 604 11.14 -2.70 10.97
N VAL A 605 10.28 -3.64 10.56
CA VAL A 605 8.91 -3.32 10.08
C VAL A 605 8.04 -2.84 11.23
N LEU A 606 8.28 -3.36 12.44
CA LEU A 606 7.59 -2.96 13.66
C LEU A 606 8.37 -1.94 14.48
N ASN A 607 9.34 -1.25 13.89
CA ASN A 607 10.15 -0.22 14.55
C ASN A 607 10.68 -0.68 15.92
N SER A 608 11.18 -1.91 15.98
CA SER A 608 11.71 -2.48 17.21
C SER A 608 12.86 -1.66 17.76
N HIS A 609 12.89 -1.46 19.06
CA HIS A 609 13.95 -0.76 19.76
C HIS A 609 14.05 -1.23 21.22
N MET A 610 15.11 -0.86 21.88
CA MET A 610 15.30 -1.13 23.30
C MET A 610 14.42 -0.19 24.13
N MET A 611 13.74 -0.72 25.13
CA MET A 611 12.85 0.05 25.99
C MET A 611 13.51 1.31 26.54
N LYS A 612 12.87 2.46 26.39
CA LYS A 612 13.32 3.74 26.94
C LYS A 612 12.84 3.93 28.39
N ASN A 613 13.38 4.92 29.11
CA ASN A 613 12.92 5.23 30.46
C ASN A 613 11.46 5.70 30.49
N ASP A 614 11.04 6.55 29.54
CA ASP A 614 9.64 6.98 29.44
C ASP A 614 8.70 5.80 29.10
N GLU A 615 9.12 4.83 28.32
CA GLU A 615 8.34 3.63 28.03
C GLU A 615 8.25 2.69 29.25
N TRP A 616 9.34 2.60 30.03
CA TRP A 616 9.30 1.94 31.34
C TRP A 616 8.27 2.63 32.25
N GLY A 617 8.34 3.95 32.34
CA GLY A 617 7.39 4.76 33.09
C GLY A 617 5.95 4.57 32.64
N ALA A 618 5.72 4.41 31.33
CA ALA A 618 4.38 4.16 30.82
C ALA A 618 3.78 2.83 31.33
N VAL A 619 4.57 1.80 31.43
CA VAL A 619 4.15 0.52 32.01
C VAL A 619 3.95 0.67 33.53
N ALA A 620 4.88 1.32 34.23
CA ALA A 620 4.83 1.50 35.66
C ALA A 620 3.60 2.31 36.13
N TYR A 621 3.31 3.42 35.45
CA TYR A 621 2.15 4.27 35.78
C TYR A 621 0.83 3.60 35.46
N LEU A 622 0.73 2.91 34.31
CA LEU A 622 -0.46 2.13 33.99
C LEU A 622 -0.68 0.99 34.99
N SER A 623 0.40 0.31 35.42
CA SER A 623 0.36 -0.73 36.46
C SER A 623 -0.11 -0.19 37.81
N LYS A 624 0.32 1.04 38.20
CA LYS A 624 -0.03 1.70 39.44
C LYS A 624 -1.45 2.33 39.42
N SER A 625 -2.10 2.35 38.29
CA SER A 625 -3.45 2.88 38.13
C SER A 625 -4.55 1.82 38.39
N LYS A 626 -5.80 2.28 38.34
CA LYS A 626 -6.97 1.36 38.41
C LYS A 626 -7.01 0.31 37.30
N TYR A 627 -6.31 0.53 36.21
CA TYR A 627 -6.26 -0.36 35.04
C TYR A 627 -5.17 -1.45 35.14
N GLY A 628 -4.26 -1.33 36.13
CA GLY A 628 -3.22 -2.31 36.43
C GLY A 628 -3.40 -2.96 37.80
N LYS A 629 -2.33 -3.50 38.33
CA LYS A 629 -2.34 -4.16 39.66
C LYS A 629 -2.74 -3.18 40.78
N ASN A 630 -2.37 -1.90 40.63
CA ASN A 630 -2.55 -0.82 41.60
C ASN A 630 -1.96 -1.15 42.98
N ALA A 631 -0.94 -1.95 43.02
CA ALA A 631 -0.17 -2.37 44.17
C ALA A 631 1.26 -2.70 43.73
N GLU A 632 2.14 -2.91 44.68
CA GLU A 632 3.49 -3.36 44.34
C GLU A 632 3.47 -4.68 43.54
N VAL A 633 4.22 -4.74 42.44
CA VAL A 633 4.43 -5.96 41.69
C VAL A 633 5.38 -6.85 42.50
N THR A 634 5.00 -8.10 42.69
CA THR A 634 5.82 -9.06 43.47
C THR A 634 7.15 -9.31 42.74
N ILE A 635 8.23 -9.34 43.45
CA ILE A 635 9.57 -9.57 42.92
C ILE A 635 9.67 -10.94 42.23
N ASN A 636 10.30 -10.99 41.05
CA ASN A 636 10.81 -12.23 40.50
C ASN A 636 12.09 -12.60 41.24
N GLY A 637 11.95 -13.44 42.30
CA GLY A 637 13.07 -13.91 43.15
C GLY A 637 13.81 -15.11 42.59
N ASN A 638 13.68 -15.45 41.31
CA ASN A 638 14.30 -16.61 40.69
C ASN A 638 15.81 -16.43 40.49
N SER A 639 16.64 -17.10 41.25
CA SER A 639 18.12 -17.00 41.18
C SER A 639 18.74 -17.59 39.90
N SER A 640 17.96 -18.28 39.07
CA SER A 640 18.38 -18.72 37.73
C SER A 640 18.03 -17.73 36.67
N TYR A 641 17.44 -16.58 37.07
CA TYR A 641 17.00 -15.50 36.16
C TYR A 641 16.00 -15.96 35.11
N TYR A 642 15.08 -16.88 35.48
CA TYR A 642 14.05 -17.30 34.55
C TYR A 642 12.95 -16.26 34.45
N THR A 643 12.60 -15.94 33.21
CA THR A 643 11.50 -15.04 32.88
C THR A 643 10.17 -15.54 33.43
N GLY A 644 9.37 -14.65 34.03
CA GLY A 644 8.12 -15.04 34.69
C GLY A 644 8.28 -15.83 36.00
N GLY A 645 9.48 -15.79 36.62
CA GLY A 645 9.73 -16.26 37.97
C GLY A 645 9.96 -17.77 38.13
N GLY A 646 10.22 -18.50 37.06
CA GLY A 646 10.51 -19.94 37.11
C GLY A 646 10.47 -20.58 35.72
N SER A 647 10.94 -21.83 35.62
CA SER A 647 11.01 -22.54 34.34
C SER A 647 9.62 -22.83 33.73
N GLY A 648 9.55 -22.91 32.41
CA GLY A 648 8.36 -23.27 31.67
C GLY A 648 7.21 -22.24 31.85
N ASN A 649 6.07 -22.72 32.32
CA ASN A 649 4.87 -21.88 32.48
C ASN A 649 4.68 -21.36 33.92
N ALA A 650 5.73 -21.23 34.73
CA ALA A 650 5.63 -20.76 36.12
C ALA A 650 4.92 -19.40 36.24
N TYR A 651 5.03 -18.51 35.26
CA TYR A 651 4.39 -17.22 35.23
C TYR A 651 2.85 -17.29 35.39
N ILE A 652 2.21 -18.42 35.02
CA ILE A 652 0.76 -18.61 35.12
C ILE A 652 0.34 -18.64 36.61
N THR A 653 1.18 -19.15 37.48
CA THR A 653 0.95 -19.17 38.95
C THR A 653 1.56 -17.95 39.63
N ASN A 654 2.56 -17.33 39.00
CA ASN A 654 3.26 -16.15 39.51
C ASN A 654 2.60 -14.82 39.06
N VAL A 655 1.27 -14.79 38.95
CA VAL A 655 0.53 -13.61 38.49
C VAL A 655 0.77 -12.37 39.35
N GLY A 656 1.19 -12.52 40.59
CA GLY A 656 1.63 -11.42 41.45
C GLY A 656 2.82 -10.63 40.86
N GLN A 657 3.64 -11.25 40.04
CA GLN A 657 4.79 -10.66 39.34
C GLN A 657 4.39 -9.88 38.06
N SER A 658 3.12 -9.90 37.68
CA SER A 658 2.58 -9.19 36.53
C SER A 658 2.10 -7.80 36.90
N THR A 659 2.27 -6.85 36.02
CA THR A 659 1.81 -5.46 36.14
C THR A 659 0.29 -5.31 36.26
N THR A 660 -0.47 -6.36 35.95
CA THR A 660 -1.93 -6.40 36.14
C THR A 660 -2.37 -7.26 37.34
N GLY A 661 -1.47 -8.02 37.94
CA GLY A 661 -1.84 -9.05 38.92
C GLY A 661 -2.58 -10.24 38.30
N THR A 662 -2.55 -10.37 36.99
CA THR A 662 -3.16 -11.44 36.19
C THR A 662 -2.15 -11.89 35.11
N VAL A 663 -2.48 -12.92 34.33
CA VAL A 663 -1.61 -13.39 33.22
C VAL A 663 -1.46 -12.37 32.09
N TYR A 664 -2.24 -11.30 32.04
CA TYR A 664 -2.32 -10.37 30.92
C TYR A 664 -1.23 -9.28 30.91
N GLY A 665 -0.60 -8.98 32.07
CA GLY A 665 0.36 -7.89 32.18
C GLY A 665 1.77 -8.24 31.69
N VAL A 666 2.67 -7.29 31.91
CA VAL A 666 4.12 -7.41 31.69
C VAL A 666 4.73 -8.03 32.94
N TYR A 667 5.64 -8.97 32.78
CA TYR A 667 6.38 -9.65 33.86
C TYR A 667 7.81 -9.12 33.94
N ASP A 668 8.51 -9.49 35.00
CA ASP A 668 9.92 -9.21 35.23
C ASP A 668 10.27 -7.70 35.34
N MET A 669 9.25 -6.85 35.61
CA MET A 669 9.45 -5.42 35.90
C MET A 669 9.92 -5.17 37.36
N ASN A 670 9.94 -6.20 38.17
CA ASN A 670 10.46 -6.21 39.54
C ASN A 670 11.23 -7.51 39.76
N GLY A 671 12.54 -7.42 39.94
CA GLY A 671 13.42 -8.60 40.11
C GLY A 671 13.71 -9.30 38.78
N GLY A 672 14.08 -10.62 38.87
CA GLY A 672 14.71 -11.27 37.72
C GLY A 672 16.14 -10.74 37.52
N THR A 673 16.39 -10.07 36.41
CA THR A 673 17.61 -9.28 36.21
C THR A 673 17.33 -7.78 36.37
N LYS A 674 18.34 -6.97 36.57
CA LYS A 674 18.25 -5.56 36.25
C LYS A 674 18.08 -5.42 34.75
N GLU A 675 17.38 -4.43 34.29
CA GLU A 675 17.24 -4.16 32.86
C GLU A 675 17.90 -2.86 32.46
N TYR A 676 18.87 -2.92 31.53
CA TYR A 676 19.29 -1.72 30.84
C TYR A 676 18.10 -1.15 30.03
N VAL A 677 17.93 0.15 30.10
CA VAL A 677 17.02 0.89 29.22
C VAL A 677 17.80 1.78 28.26
N ALA A 678 17.21 2.13 27.14
CA ALA A 678 17.82 3.02 26.15
C ALA A 678 17.85 4.47 26.66
N ALA A 679 18.63 4.70 27.73
CA ALA A 679 18.74 5.98 28.41
C ALA A 679 20.15 6.21 28.97
N TYR A 680 20.62 7.45 28.91
CA TYR A 680 21.92 7.83 29.47
C TYR A 680 21.99 9.32 29.80
N VAL A 681 22.91 9.70 30.71
CA VAL A 681 23.33 11.10 30.92
C VAL A 681 24.44 11.41 29.93
N ASN A 682 24.27 12.45 29.13
CA ASN A 682 25.25 12.85 28.12
C ASN A 682 26.41 13.68 28.74
N ASN A 683 27.19 13.05 29.57
CA ASN A 683 28.27 13.69 30.34
C ASN A 683 29.68 13.57 29.68
N GLY A 684 29.75 12.97 28.47
CA GLY A 684 31.00 12.80 27.75
C GLY A 684 31.94 11.71 28.30
N ASP A 685 31.46 10.87 29.23
CA ASP A 685 32.27 9.78 29.75
C ASP A 685 32.64 8.76 28.67
N LYS A 686 33.85 8.18 28.81
CA LYS A 686 34.35 7.17 27.84
C LYS A 686 33.45 5.95 27.70
N ALA A 687 32.68 5.60 28.73
CA ALA A 687 31.74 4.48 28.68
C ALA A 687 30.66 4.65 27.63
N LEU A 688 30.26 5.89 27.34
CA LEU A 688 29.29 6.22 26.25
C LEU A 688 29.80 5.71 24.89
N ASN A 689 31.08 5.86 24.61
CA ASN A 689 31.72 5.39 23.38
C ASN A 689 32.18 3.93 23.47
N GLN A 690 32.66 3.49 24.63
CA GLN A 690 33.23 2.17 24.79
C GLN A 690 32.18 1.05 24.79
N TYR A 691 31.05 1.25 25.45
CA TYR A 691 30.03 0.24 25.66
C TYR A 691 28.67 0.63 25.09
N GLY A 692 28.39 1.94 24.94
CA GLY A 692 27.11 2.47 24.52
C GLY A 692 27.09 3.16 23.16
N GLN A 693 28.14 3.04 22.34
CA GLN A 693 28.30 3.83 21.11
C GLN A 693 27.08 3.72 20.16
N SER A 694 26.54 2.54 19.97
CA SER A 694 25.36 2.34 19.10
C SER A 694 24.10 3.01 19.66
N LEU A 695 23.90 3.02 20.98
CA LEU A 695 22.84 3.75 21.66
C LEU A 695 23.04 5.26 21.51
N VAL A 696 24.25 5.76 21.76
CA VAL A 696 24.58 7.19 21.67
C VAL A 696 24.37 7.72 20.25
N ASN A 697 24.80 6.97 19.24
CA ASN A 697 24.67 7.31 17.82
C ASN A 697 23.29 6.97 17.23
N GLY A 698 22.45 6.24 17.95
CA GLY A 698 21.12 5.86 17.50
C GLY A 698 20.17 7.05 17.34
N ASP A 699 19.05 6.80 16.66
CA ASP A 699 18.01 7.82 16.45
C ASP A 699 17.45 8.33 17.78
N ASN A 700 17.24 9.63 17.88
CA ASN A 700 16.71 10.27 19.09
C ASN A 700 15.33 9.74 19.53
N LYS A 701 14.53 9.21 18.60
CA LYS A 701 13.22 8.61 18.92
C LYS A 701 13.32 7.27 19.66
N THR A 702 14.50 6.63 19.66
CA THR A 702 14.75 5.31 20.27
C THR A 702 15.54 5.38 21.58
N LYS A 703 15.72 6.56 22.15
CA LYS A 703 16.48 6.76 23.39
C LYS A 703 15.99 7.96 24.19
N ASN A 704 16.28 7.97 25.48
CA ASN A 704 16.12 9.15 26.34
C ASN A 704 17.52 9.68 26.72
N VAL A 705 17.77 10.95 26.47
CA VAL A 705 19.01 11.64 26.84
C VAL A 705 18.72 12.57 28.00
N TYR A 706 19.56 12.48 29.03
CA TYR A 706 19.47 13.26 30.28
C TYR A 706 20.58 14.29 30.35
N GLU A 707 20.24 15.44 30.96
CA GLU A 707 21.16 16.55 31.13
C GLU A 707 22.13 16.27 32.26
N ILE A 708 23.36 16.82 32.13
CA ILE A 708 24.38 16.82 33.18
C ILE A 708 24.14 18.01 34.11
N GLY A 709 24.20 17.76 35.41
CA GLY A 709 24.23 18.79 36.44
C GLY A 709 25.65 19.35 36.64
N THR A 710 25.81 20.36 37.44
CA THR A 710 27.10 20.97 37.74
C THR A 710 27.30 21.08 39.27
N PRO A 711 28.27 20.31 39.83
CA PRO A 711 29.15 19.32 39.18
C PRO A 711 28.41 18.08 38.67
N ASP A 712 29.07 17.24 37.87
CA ASP A 712 28.55 15.93 37.44
C ASP A 712 28.49 14.96 38.63
N GLY A 713 27.35 14.87 39.25
CA GLY A 713 27.06 14.03 40.41
C GLY A 713 25.63 13.49 40.34
N GLU A 714 25.33 12.46 41.11
CA GLU A 714 24.02 11.82 41.14
C GLU A 714 22.93 12.81 41.49
N TYR A 715 23.10 13.55 42.54
CA TYR A 715 22.07 14.53 43.01
C TYR A 715 21.93 15.70 42.02
N GLU A 716 23.01 16.26 41.54
CA GLU A 716 23.01 17.37 40.62
C GLU A 716 22.41 16.99 39.26
N ASN A 717 22.74 15.80 38.73
CA ASN A 717 22.14 15.29 37.49
C ASN A 717 20.65 15.01 37.70
N TYR A 718 20.28 14.43 38.84
CA TYR A 718 18.87 14.20 39.17
C TYR A 718 18.08 15.50 39.22
N ILE A 719 18.60 16.54 39.85
CA ILE A 719 17.95 17.85 39.94
C ILE A 719 17.92 18.57 38.58
N ALA A 720 18.98 18.47 37.76
CA ALA A 720 19.01 19.02 36.41
C ALA A 720 17.89 18.45 35.54
N ASN A 721 17.49 17.22 35.81
CA ASN A 721 16.40 16.54 35.09
C ASN A 721 15.03 16.55 35.81
N SER A 722 14.88 17.37 36.84
CA SER A 722 13.64 17.47 37.64
C SER A 722 12.40 17.87 36.85
N ARG A 723 12.60 18.42 35.65
CA ARG A 723 11.48 18.80 34.74
C ARG A 723 11.00 17.67 33.83
N LYS A 724 11.78 16.57 33.75
CA LYS A 724 11.35 15.40 33.00
C LYS A 724 10.16 14.76 33.71
N TYR A 725 9.24 14.24 32.94
CA TYR A 725 8.02 13.63 33.45
C TYR A 725 7.74 12.33 32.68
N GLY A 726 6.99 11.43 33.30
CA GLY A 726 6.56 10.18 32.67
C GLY A 726 7.58 9.04 32.67
N ASP A 727 8.81 9.25 33.15
CA ASP A 727 9.88 8.24 33.15
C ASP A 727 9.95 7.42 34.45
N ALA A 728 9.07 7.70 35.41
CA ALA A 728 9.09 7.08 36.73
C ALA A 728 10.46 7.19 37.44
N VAL A 729 11.06 8.39 37.39
CA VAL A 729 12.32 8.74 38.06
C VAL A 729 12.05 9.87 39.08
N TYR A 730 12.11 11.13 38.66
CA TYR A 730 11.98 12.26 39.57
C TYR A 730 10.59 12.33 40.23
N GLU A 731 9.55 12.06 39.47
CA GLU A 731 8.15 12.17 39.94
C GLU A 731 7.82 11.16 41.05
N THR A 732 8.54 10.01 41.12
CA THR A 732 8.22 8.88 42.01
C THR A 732 9.32 8.57 43.01
N SER A 733 10.24 9.51 43.22
CA SER A 733 11.32 9.38 44.23
C SER A 733 11.52 10.68 44.98
N ALA A 734 11.94 10.60 46.23
CA ALA A 734 12.21 11.75 47.06
C ALA A 734 13.65 12.28 46.92
N ASN A 735 14.57 11.40 46.59
CA ASN A 735 15.99 11.68 46.52
C ASN A 735 16.70 10.55 45.69
N VAL A 736 18.02 10.66 45.58
CA VAL A 736 18.89 9.66 44.98
C VAL A 736 19.96 9.17 45.94
N ASN A 737 20.60 8.04 45.60
CA ASN A 737 21.65 7.39 46.37
C ASN A 737 21.19 6.88 47.74
N ASP A 738 19.96 6.35 47.82
CA ASP A 738 19.43 5.79 49.05
C ASP A 738 18.48 4.60 48.77
N ASN A 739 18.57 3.59 49.65
CA ASN A 739 17.51 2.59 49.75
C ASN A 739 16.23 3.25 50.32
N ASN A 740 15.09 2.89 49.77
CA ASN A 740 13.80 3.45 50.14
C ASN A 740 13.56 4.90 49.73
N SER A 741 14.20 5.41 48.69
CA SER A 741 13.97 6.75 48.20
C SER A 741 12.98 6.85 47.05
N SER A 742 12.56 5.73 46.45
CA SER A 742 11.45 5.66 45.48
C SER A 742 10.21 5.00 46.08
N TRP A 743 9.09 5.07 45.36
CA TRP A 743 7.85 4.42 45.76
C TRP A 743 8.06 2.93 46.08
N TYR A 744 7.32 2.40 47.02
CA TYR A 744 7.42 1.05 47.58
C TYR A 744 8.71 0.72 48.32
N GLY A 745 9.59 1.68 48.54
CA GLY A 745 10.90 1.45 49.11
C GLY A 745 11.95 1.06 48.09
N ASP A 746 11.67 1.26 46.81
CA ASP A 746 12.62 0.94 45.74
C ASP A 746 13.88 1.80 45.84
N TYR A 747 15.02 1.23 45.45
CA TYR A 747 16.30 1.94 45.42
C TYR A 747 16.33 2.98 44.31
N SER A 748 16.94 4.12 44.58
CA SER A 748 17.14 5.18 43.61
C SER A 748 18.56 5.69 43.60
N SER A 749 19.20 5.67 42.43
CA SER A 749 20.52 6.26 42.19
C SER A 749 20.55 6.77 40.73
N PHE A 750 21.01 8.01 40.54
CA PHE A 750 20.94 8.64 39.23
C PHE A 750 22.29 8.61 38.53
N PRO A 751 22.35 8.31 37.21
CA PRO A 751 23.59 8.28 36.46
C PRO A 751 24.46 9.53 36.62
N CYS A 752 25.74 9.33 36.86
CA CYS A 752 26.72 10.39 37.08
C CYS A 752 28.13 9.97 36.65
N ARG A 753 28.98 10.92 36.35
CA ARG A 753 30.41 10.72 36.00
C ARG A 753 30.57 9.50 35.08
N SER A 754 31.32 8.45 35.57
CA SER A 754 31.58 7.24 34.81
C SER A 754 30.38 6.28 34.68
N TRP A 755 29.36 6.49 35.49
CA TRP A 755 28.16 5.64 35.56
C TRP A 755 27.01 6.34 34.81
N THR A 756 27.02 6.25 33.50
CA THR A 756 26.21 7.07 32.61
C THR A 756 24.89 6.48 32.16
N PHE A 757 24.68 5.19 32.41
CA PHE A 757 23.50 4.45 31.92
C PHE A 757 22.54 4.11 33.05
N PHE A 758 21.28 3.87 32.70
CA PHE A 758 20.24 3.49 33.65
C PHE A 758 19.99 2.00 33.71
N TYR A 759 19.83 1.49 34.93
CA TYR A 759 19.16 0.23 35.20
C TYR A 759 17.77 0.45 35.74
N ARG A 760 16.86 -0.50 35.48
CA ARG A 760 15.51 -0.57 36.05
C ARG A 760 15.24 -1.93 36.68
N GLY A 761 14.18 -1.99 37.50
CA GLY A 761 13.61 -3.24 38.04
C GLY A 761 14.30 -3.85 39.25
N GLY A 762 15.59 -3.60 39.41
CA GLY A 762 16.41 -4.35 40.40
C GLY A 762 16.62 -5.82 39.97
N ASN A 763 17.32 -6.63 40.75
CA ASN A 763 17.47 -8.03 40.44
C ASN A 763 16.85 -8.94 41.56
N TYR A 764 16.83 -10.24 41.32
CA TYR A 764 16.13 -11.24 42.14
C TYR A 764 16.50 -11.20 43.65
N ASN A 765 17.68 -10.73 44.03
CA ASN A 765 18.15 -10.71 45.41
C ASN A 765 18.15 -9.30 46.06
N HIS A 766 17.62 -8.29 45.40
CA HIS A 766 17.49 -6.95 45.97
C HIS A 766 16.32 -6.86 46.99
N ASN A 767 15.55 -7.93 47.14
CA ASN A 767 14.44 -8.01 48.09
C ASN A 767 13.49 -6.80 47.94
N THR A 768 13.26 -6.06 49.06
CA THR A 768 12.36 -4.90 49.09
C THR A 768 12.92 -3.65 48.42
N SER A 769 14.16 -3.65 47.95
CA SER A 769 14.74 -2.51 47.21
C SER A 769 14.61 -2.69 45.72
N ALA A 770 14.20 -3.85 45.20
CA ALA A 770 13.82 -4.02 43.80
C ALA A 770 12.39 -3.57 43.57
N GLY A 771 12.07 -3.09 42.40
CA GLY A 771 10.70 -2.71 42.05
C GLY A 771 10.57 -1.96 40.74
N MET A 772 9.34 -1.67 40.35
CA MET A 772 9.08 -0.95 39.10
C MET A 772 9.57 0.50 39.12
N PHE A 773 9.71 1.09 40.31
CA PHE A 773 10.24 2.45 40.51
C PHE A 773 11.73 2.47 40.85
N TYR A 774 12.37 1.29 40.85
CA TYR A 774 13.83 1.16 40.97
C TYR A 774 14.51 1.81 39.76
N PHE A 775 15.50 2.64 40.02
CA PHE A 775 16.48 3.08 39.04
C PHE A 775 17.86 3.17 39.66
N SER A 776 18.86 2.87 38.89
CA SER A 776 20.24 2.86 39.36
C SER A 776 21.22 3.15 38.24
N GLU A 777 22.38 3.71 38.58
CA GLU A 777 23.45 4.09 37.66
C GLU A 777 24.63 3.09 37.71
N ILE A 778 24.61 2.07 38.62
CA ILE A 778 25.79 1.25 38.88
C ILE A 778 26.16 0.40 37.67
N SER A 779 26.63 1.06 36.61
CA SER A 779 27.28 0.40 35.47
C SER A 779 27.94 1.36 34.48
N TYR A 780 29.01 0.87 33.94
CA TYR A 780 29.67 1.48 32.76
C TYR A 780 29.01 1.07 31.44
N GLY A 781 27.90 0.38 31.44
CA GLY A 781 27.32 -0.22 30.21
C GLY A 781 27.93 -1.57 29.83
N VAL A 782 28.73 -2.17 30.75
CA VAL A 782 29.42 -3.43 30.54
C VAL A 782 28.50 -4.63 30.61
N ASP A 783 28.97 -5.75 30.12
CA ASP A 783 28.33 -7.05 30.24
C ASP A 783 28.45 -7.57 31.68
N THR A 784 27.33 -7.95 32.25
CA THR A 784 27.28 -8.54 33.61
C THR A 784 26.36 -9.77 33.62
N ASP A 785 26.47 -10.55 34.68
CA ASP A 785 25.71 -11.79 34.85
C ASP A 785 24.28 -11.57 35.36
N ASN A 786 23.91 -10.35 35.70
CA ASN A 786 22.64 -10.02 36.35
C ASN A 786 21.91 -8.88 35.68
N VAL A 787 22.23 -8.57 34.43
CA VAL A 787 21.61 -7.52 33.63
C VAL A 787 21.14 -8.06 32.31
N SER A 788 19.90 -7.76 31.98
CA SER A 788 19.27 -8.01 30.70
C SER A 788 18.67 -6.71 30.10
N PHE A 789 17.68 -6.84 29.24
CA PHE A 789 17.05 -5.74 28.53
C PHE A 789 15.67 -6.19 28.01
N ARG A 790 14.91 -5.23 27.54
CA ARG A 790 13.55 -5.46 27.03
C ARG A 790 13.33 -4.72 25.70
N PRO A 791 12.85 -5.38 24.63
CA PRO A 791 12.46 -4.71 23.40
C PRO A 791 11.04 -4.15 23.48
N VAL A 792 10.81 -3.10 22.67
CA VAL A 792 9.51 -2.48 22.41
C VAL A 792 9.28 -2.46 20.89
N LEU A 793 8.03 -2.60 20.45
CA LEU A 793 7.61 -2.49 19.05
C LEU A 793 6.60 -1.35 18.90
N ILE A 794 6.69 -0.68 17.77
CA ILE A 794 5.72 0.34 17.34
C ILE A 794 5.23 0.00 15.94
N ALA A 795 3.97 -0.37 15.83
CA ALA A 795 3.29 -0.47 14.55
C ALA A 795 2.80 0.93 14.15
N LEU A 796 3.36 1.49 13.08
CA LEU A 796 3.03 2.81 12.53
C LEU A 796 2.01 2.70 11.40
#